data_6572be6b3730792a26ca645cfd509978
#
_entry.id   6572be6b3730792a26ca645cfd509978
#
_cell.length_a   1.000
_cell.length_b   1.000
_cell.length_c   1.000
_cell.angle_alpha   90.00
_cell.angle_beta   90.00
_cell.angle_gamma   90.00
#
_symmetry.space_group_name_H-M   'P 1'
#
loop_
_entity.id
_entity.type
_entity.pdbx_description
1 polymer ?
#
loop_
_entity_poly.entity_id
_entity_poly.type
_entity_poly.pdbx_seq_one_letter_code
_entity_poly.pdbx_strand_id
1 'polypeptide(L)'
;MHFGLPAVDYIVIGIYLIFMLAIGFYFSRFMKEGKDFFVGGNLIPWWVSGVSLYMTLFSAWTFTGAASFIYNTSWFGLLYFVTWPISFIIGFQLSAKRWRRTRMTSPVEYIQTRFNKTTHLFLATILALSMVYWPAHHLASLSKICAPALFPNSMLAIDIMIVVTGIVILIYTISGGLWAVCVTDVVQFLILMAICLVLVPTVFLTGDLGSVAHFFRELPPLTFHHVIRGKTTYTLWYIVGILFYNIFGTAVGDKAQRYYSVKDEKAAMKVGWLAFGLFLTAPILFGIPPLIGKVLWPNIHLLKEFSNVTKPDENIFIAVVLKYMPAGMVGIFLSAMMAASMSAMDSVWNAVSSIISVDIYKNIFNPDASEKTVLRVGRITMVFLAAIAITLALVIIHSSYGVFTFSNIFFGLTGVPVAIPLFLGIMSRNISRWSAFSSILAGTLMAATARFLLHYSLGQQYISTIVVTLLFIYISLPFGKLYLRGKQWAAGGSAVLAFLLWGYSLILNHNPSLSFGTLTSQFRALSPDWLLSSSFWAILTALGFFTIAYFFSKLYARDLTNPSEEVREFFVKMDTPIDVEKEVLSRGVKEVNIFPMVGTISLLLAALALAILVFPAARSDIGVNFAVAGFLGITGFLMLLSRKAVD
;
A
#
# COMPACT_ATOMS: atom_id res chain seq x y z
N MET A 1 -12.73 -20.35 23.82
CA MET A 1 -13.11 -19.33 22.83
C MET A 1 -14.53 -19.63 22.40
N HIS A 2 -15.43 -18.66 22.47
CA HIS A 2 -16.75 -18.79 21.88
C HIS A 2 -16.66 -18.25 20.44
N PHE A 3 -16.48 -19.12 19.48
CA PHE A 3 -16.70 -18.82 18.08
C PHE A 3 -18.20 -18.88 17.80
N GLY A 4 -18.70 -17.91 17.16
CA GLY A 4 -20.10 -17.60 16.98
C GLY A 4 -20.37 -16.30 17.72
N LEU A 5 -20.36 -15.18 16.98
CA LEU A 5 -20.51 -13.86 17.57
C LEU A 5 -21.88 -13.74 18.23
N PRO A 6 -22.00 -13.12 19.42
CA PRO A 6 -23.26 -12.72 19.98
C PRO A 6 -24.01 -11.74 19.06
N ALA A 7 -25.36 -11.73 19.19
CA ALA A 7 -26.20 -10.85 18.34
C ALA A 7 -25.79 -9.38 18.35
N VAL A 8 -25.19 -8.89 19.43
CA VAL A 8 -24.73 -7.52 19.57
C VAL A 8 -23.64 -7.17 18.54
N ASP A 9 -22.74 -8.10 18.20
CA ASP A 9 -21.69 -7.86 17.20
C ASP A 9 -22.29 -7.71 15.80
N TYR A 10 -23.28 -8.53 15.45
CA TYR A 10 -24.01 -8.39 14.17
C TYR A 10 -24.77 -7.07 14.08
N ILE A 11 -25.39 -6.62 15.19
CA ILE A 11 -26.09 -5.33 15.27
C ILE A 11 -25.09 -4.19 15.03
N VAL A 12 -23.94 -4.24 15.68
CA VAL A 12 -22.89 -3.21 15.53
C VAL A 12 -22.39 -3.14 14.08
N ILE A 13 -22.11 -4.28 13.45
CA ILE A 13 -21.72 -4.35 12.05
C ILE A 13 -22.82 -3.79 11.15
N GLY A 14 -24.09 -4.14 11.41
CA GLY A 14 -25.23 -3.62 10.67
C GLY A 14 -25.37 -2.11 10.76
N ILE A 15 -25.27 -1.54 11.98
CA ILE A 15 -25.29 -0.08 12.22
C ILE A 15 -24.13 0.58 11.45
N TYR A 16 -22.94 0.01 11.50
CA TYR A 16 -21.78 0.53 10.79
C TYR A 16 -22.00 0.57 9.27
N LEU A 17 -22.50 -0.50 8.66
CA LEU A 17 -22.77 -0.55 7.22
C LEU A 17 -23.83 0.48 6.80
N ILE A 18 -24.90 0.64 7.58
CA ILE A 18 -25.93 1.68 7.34
C ILE A 18 -25.31 3.07 7.42
N PHE A 19 -24.48 3.30 8.43
CA PHE A 19 -23.77 4.58 8.63
C PHE A 19 -22.86 4.91 7.43
N MET A 20 -22.10 3.94 6.92
CA MET A 20 -21.24 4.12 5.73
C MET A 20 -22.03 4.46 4.48
N LEU A 21 -23.15 3.78 4.24
CA LEU A 21 -24.04 4.10 3.13
C LEU A 21 -24.62 5.52 3.27
N ALA A 22 -25.03 5.91 4.48
CA ALA A 22 -25.55 7.25 4.75
C ALA A 22 -24.51 8.35 4.48
N ILE A 23 -23.25 8.16 4.88
CA ILE A 23 -22.15 9.09 4.55
C ILE A 23 -21.94 9.18 3.04
N GLY A 24 -21.87 8.04 2.35
CA GLY A 24 -21.73 8.01 0.88
C GLY A 24 -22.81 8.83 0.19
N PHE A 25 -24.07 8.65 0.56
CA PHE A 25 -25.20 9.42 0.02
C PHE A 25 -25.16 10.91 0.42
N TYR A 26 -24.72 11.24 1.62
CA TYR A 26 -24.60 12.63 2.06
C TYR A 26 -23.58 13.39 1.21
N PHE A 27 -22.39 12.83 1.01
CA PHE A 27 -21.34 13.49 0.23
C PHE A 27 -21.59 13.49 -1.28
N SER A 28 -22.37 12.56 -1.83
CA SER A 28 -22.72 12.54 -3.25
C SER A 28 -23.38 13.84 -3.73
N ARG A 29 -24.03 14.59 -2.83
CA ARG A 29 -24.69 15.87 -3.11
C ARG A 29 -23.71 17.02 -3.38
N PHE A 30 -22.47 16.91 -2.93
CA PHE A 30 -21.45 17.95 -3.06
C PHE A 30 -20.55 17.76 -4.30
N MET A 31 -20.70 16.64 -5.00
CA MET A 31 -19.90 16.30 -6.19
C MET A 31 -20.53 16.85 -7.45
N LYS A 32 -20.16 18.09 -7.83
CA LYS A 32 -20.70 18.75 -9.03
C LYS A 32 -19.74 18.74 -10.21
N GLU A 33 -18.42 18.79 -9.96
CA GLU A 33 -17.39 18.86 -11.01
C GLU A 33 -16.28 17.82 -10.80
N GLY A 34 -15.63 17.40 -11.89
CA GLY A 34 -14.57 16.40 -11.84
C GLY A 34 -13.35 16.81 -11.00
N LYS A 35 -13.05 18.12 -10.91
CA LYS A 35 -11.94 18.63 -10.09
C LYS A 35 -12.21 18.52 -8.59
N ASP A 36 -13.45 18.72 -8.16
CA ASP A 36 -13.84 18.53 -6.76
C ASP A 36 -13.73 17.08 -6.34
N PHE A 37 -13.98 16.19 -7.32
CA PHE A 37 -13.93 14.75 -7.12
C PHE A 37 -12.50 14.22 -6.86
N PHE A 38 -11.47 14.73 -7.58
CA PHE A 38 -10.12 14.15 -7.56
C PHE A 38 -9.14 14.80 -6.59
N VAL A 39 -9.30 16.09 -6.26
CA VAL A 39 -8.28 16.87 -5.52
C VAL A 39 -8.85 17.56 -4.28
N GLY A 40 -10.16 17.55 -4.09
CA GLY A 40 -10.80 18.26 -2.98
C GLY A 40 -10.50 19.77 -2.97
N GLY A 41 -10.26 20.38 -4.14
CA GLY A 41 -9.98 21.81 -4.28
C GLY A 41 -8.63 22.29 -3.73
N ASN A 42 -7.72 21.44 -3.33
CA ASN A 42 -6.48 21.73 -2.58
C ASN A 42 -6.71 22.35 -1.19
N LEU A 43 -7.87 22.11 -0.58
CA LEU A 43 -8.31 22.70 0.69
C LEU A 43 -8.51 21.66 1.79
N ILE A 44 -8.08 20.40 1.56
CA ILE A 44 -8.14 19.37 2.60
C ILE A 44 -7.20 19.77 3.74
N PRO A 45 -7.69 19.85 4.99
CA PRO A 45 -6.84 20.14 6.11
C PRO A 45 -5.69 19.15 6.23
N TRP A 46 -4.47 19.64 6.55
CA TRP A 46 -3.26 18.81 6.59
C TRP A 46 -3.37 17.60 7.52
N TRP A 47 -4.07 17.73 8.64
CA TRP A 47 -4.24 16.64 9.60
C TRP A 47 -5.17 15.55 9.07
N VAL A 48 -6.21 15.94 8.32
CA VAL A 48 -7.12 15.00 7.64
C VAL A 48 -6.37 14.24 6.56
N SER A 49 -5.62 14.97 5.74
CA SER A 49 -4.79 14.38 4.70
C SER A 49 -3.71 13.46 5.27
N GLY A 50 -3.14 13.80 6.44
CA GLY A 50 -2.14 12.98 7.14
C GLY A 50 -2.72 11.69 7.70
N VAL A 51 -3.90 11.76 8.33
CA VAL A 51 -4.64 10.58 8.80
C VAL A 51 -5.07 9.71 7.61
N SER A 52 -5.61 10.32 6.55
CA SER A 52 -5.99 9.60 5.34
C SER A 52 -4.78 8.93 4.68
N LEU A 53 -3.61 9.58 4.64
CA LEU A 53 -2.37 8.97 4.16
C LEU A 53 -2.00 7.72 4.98
N TYR A 54 -2.12 7.79 6.30
CA TYR A 54 -1.88 6.64 7.16
C TYR A 54 -2.88 5.51 6.88
N MET A 55 -4.18 5.82 6.80
CA MET A 55 -5.24 4.85 6.57
C MET A 55 -5.16 4.19 5.18
N THR A 56 -4.70 4.90 4.16
CA THR A 56 -4.48 4.34 2.80
C THR A 56 -3.50 3.14 2.81
N LEU A 57 -2.63 3.03 3.80
CA LEU A 57 -1.63 1.97 3.92
C LEU A 57 -2.07 0.83 4.84
N PHE A 58 -3.17 0.99 5.56
CA PHE A 58 -3.75 -0.04 6.40
C PHE A 58 -5.01 -0.62 5.76
N SER A 59 -5.13 -1.92 5.85
CA SER A 59 -6.28 -2.69 5.39
C SER A 59 -6.35 -4.00 6.17
N ALA A 60 -7.33 -4.84 5.90
CA ALA A 60 -7.41 -6.18 6.48
C ALA A 60 -6.12 -7.01 6.26
N TRP A 61 -5.30 -6.68 5.24
CA TRP A 61 -4.00 -7.33 5.04
C TRP A 61 -3.04 -7.16 6.21
N THR A 62 -3.07 -6.03 6.91
CA THR A 62 -2.25 -5.80 8.11
C THR A 62 -2.56 -6.82 9.20
N PHE A 63 -3.80 -7.23 9.30
CA PHE A 63 -4.34 -8.13 10.33
C PHE A 63 -4.36 -9.59 9.90
N THR A 64 -4.13 -9.88 8.61
CA THR A 64 -4.00 -11.24 8.05
C THR A 64 -2.56 -11.51 7.63
N GLY A 65 -2.16 -11.05 6.45
CA GLY A 65 -0.88 -11.36 5.85
C GLY A 65 0.31 -10.90 6.70
N ALA A 66 0.32 -9.63 7.14
CA ALA A 66 1.42 -9.14 7.97
C ALA A 66 1.40 -9.76 9.38
N ALA A 67 0.22 -10.01 9.95
CA ALA A 67 0.09 -10.68 11.23
C ALA A 67 0.61 -12.13 11.16
N SER A 68 0.27 -12.88 10.12
CA SER A 68 0.80 -14.22 9.83
C SER A 68 2.33 -14.19 9.69
N PHE A 69 2.86 -13.20 8.97
CA PHE A 69 4.31 -13.06 8.83
C PHE A 69 5.01 -12.86 10.18
N ILE A 70 4.47 -11.99 11.05
CA ILE A 70 5.00 -11.79 12.41
C ILE A 70 4.87 -13.06 13.26
N TYR A 71 3.70 -13.71 13.23
CA TYR A 71 3.47 -14.95 13.96
C TYR A 71 4.48 -16.04 13.59
N ASN A 72 4.80 -16.18 12.29
CA ASN A 72 5.73 -17.20 11.81
C ASN A 72 7.20 -16.84 12.01
N THR A 73 7.56 -15.54 12.00
CA THR A 73 8.95 -15.08 12.03
C THR A 73 9.31 -14.30 13.30
N SER A 74 8.35 -14.09 14.20
CA SER A 74 8.51 -13.41 15.49
C SER A 74 9.16 -12.01 15.35
N TRP A 75 10.24 -11.73 16.04
CA TRP A 75 10.95 -10.45 16.01
C TRP A 75 11.35 -9.99 14.61
N PHE A 76 11.70 -10.93 13.72
CA PHE A 76 12.04 -10.59 12.35
C PHE A 76 10.84 -9.97 11.61
N GLY A 77 9.64 -10.51 11.84
CA GLY A 77 8.40 -9.94 11.30
C GLY A 77 8.11 -8.54 11.83
N LEU A 78 8.46 -8.27 13.10
CA LEU A 78 8.31 -6.94 13.67
C LEU A 78 9.20 -5.88 12.98
N LEU A 79 10.41 -6.27 12.53
CA LEU A 79 11.31 -5.39 11.76
C LEU A 79 10.63 -4.87 10.48
N TYR A 80 9.73 -5.64 9.89
CA TYR A 80 8.94 -5.19 8.74
C TYR A 80 8.16 -3.89 9.06
N PHE A 81 7.46 -3.84 10.19
CA PHE A 81 6.74 -2.62 10.60
C PHE A 81 7.68 -1.47 10.97
N VAL A 82 8.89 -1.76 11.47
CA VAL A 82 9.90 -0.73 11.74
C VAL A 82 10.41 -0.08 10.45
N THR A 83 10.37 -0.77 9.31
CA THR A 83 10.75 -0.15 8.02
C THR A 83 9.83 1.01 7.62
N TRP A 84 8.56 1.01 8.03
CA TRP A 84 7.57 2.00 7.64
C TRP A 84 7.92 3.43 8.11
N PRO A 85 8.09 3.71 9.40
CA PRO A 85 8.45 5.06 9.84
C PRO A 85 9.79 5.51 9.25
N ILE A 86 10.79 4.63 9.12
CA ILE A 86 12.08 4.97 8.50
C ILE A 86 11.88 5.37 7.03
N SER A 87 11.09 4.60 6.29
CA SER A 87 10.78 4.90 4.89
C SER A 87 10.02 6.20 4.73
N PHE A 88 9.06 6.44 5.63
CA PHE A 88 8.25 7.66 5.59
C PHE A 88 9.07 8.91 5.82
N ILE A 89 9.92 8.94 6.85
CA ILE A 89 10.74 10.12 7.13
C ILE A 89 11.67 10.45 5.96
N ILE A 90 12.27 9.46 5.32
CA ILE A 90 13.11 9.67 4.14
C ILE A 90 12.25 10.08 2.94
N GLY A 91 11.19 9.34 2.65
CA GLY A 91 10.34 9.52 1.47
C GLY A 91 9.68 10.90 1.43
N PHE A 92 9.01 11.34 2.51
CA PHE A 92 8.30 12.62 2.50
C PHE A 92 9.23 13.82 2.57
N GLN A 93 10.37 13.74 3.28
CA GLN A 93 11.36 14.82 3.31
C GLN A 93 11.85 15.17 1.92
N LEU A 94 12.02 14.15 1.07
CA LEU A 94 12.47 14.33 -0.29
C LEU A 94 11.36 14.78 -1.25
N SER A 95 10.12 14.33 -1.05
CA SER A 95 9.09 14.42 -2.10
C SER A 95 7.89 15.31 -1.78
N ALA A 96 7.47 15.48 -0.50
CA ALA A 96 6.20 16.12 -0.17
C ALA A 96 6.07 17.56 -0.69
N LYS A 97 7.08 18.40 -0.47
CA LYS A 97 7.12 19.76 -1.02
C LYS A 97 7.06 19.78 -2.54
N ARG A 98 7.79 18.86 -3.18
CA ARG A 98 7.87 18.77 -4.64
C ARG A 98 6.53 18.37 -5.22
N TRP A 99 5.86 17.37 -4.64
CA TRP A 99 4.53 16.97 -5.06
C TRP A 99 3.53 18.12 -4.98
N ARG A 100 3.53 18.91 -3.91
CA ARG A 100 2.63 20.07 -3.83
C ARG A 100 2.94 21.11 -4.90
N ARG A 101 4.22 21.35 -5.19
CA ARG A 101 4.67 22.30 -6.21
C ARG A 101 4.44 21.86 -7.65
N THR A 102 4.18 20.60 -7.90
CA THR A 102 3.80 20.16 -9.27
C THR A 102 2.52 20.82 -9.75
N ARG A 103 1.62 21.24 -8.85
CA ARG A 103 0.29 21.80 -9.15
C ARG A 103 -0.61 20.87 -9.95
N MET A 104 -0.30 19.58 -9.91
CA MET A 104 -1.02 18.55 -10.66
C MET A 104 -2.28 18.10 -9.93
N THR A 105 -3.23 17.62 -10.69
CA THR A 105 -4.50 17.11 -10.19
C THR A 105 -4.51 15.60 -10.09
N SER A 106 -3.60 14.94 -10.81
CA SER A 106 -3.46 13.48 -10.77
C SER A 106 -2.01 13.02 -10.92
N PRO A 107 -1.64 11.84 -10.40
CA PRO A 107 -0.33 11.24 -10.65
C PRO A 107 -0.10 10.91 -12.13
N VAL A 108 -1.16 10.74 -12.89
CA VAL A 108 -1.13 10.41 -14.32
C VAL A 108 -0.71 11.63 -15.14
N GLU A 109 -1.25 12.81 -14.83
CA GLU A 109 -0.83 14.09 -15.41
C GLU A 109 0.68 14.34 -15.24
N TYR A 110 1.22 14.01 -14.07
CA TYR A 110 2.65 14.07 -13.81
C TYR A 110 3.47 13.23 -14.79
N ILE A 111 3.03 12.00 -15.05
CA ILE A 111 3.76 11.09 -15.94
C ILE A 111 3.82 11.64 -17.36
N GLN A 112 2.72 12.17 -17.85
CA GLN A 112 2.66 12.77 -19.19
C GLN A 112 3.58 13.98 -19.32
N THR A 113 3.52 14.90 -18.37
CA THR A 113 4.29 16.14 -18.37
C THR A 113 5.79 15.90 -18.19
N ARG A 114 6.16 14.99 -17.28
CA ARG A 114 7.56 14.73 -16.94
C ARG A 114 8.26 13.82 -17.94
N PHE A 115 7.56 12.84 -18.47
CA PHE A 115 8.17 11.86 -19.36
C PHE A 115 7.69 12.06 -20.80
N ASN A 116 6.75 11.33 -21.29
CA ASN A 116 6.13 11.52 -22.61
C ASN A 116 4.82 10.72 -22.72
N LYS A 117 4.05 11.01 -23.77
CA LYS A 117 2.76 10.36 -24.01
C LYS A 117 2.87 8.82 -24.11
N THR A 118 3.93 8.30 -24.73
CA THR A 118 4.13 6.82 -24.84
C THR A 118 4.41 6.19 -23.48
N THR A 119 5.29 6.79 -22.67
CA THR A 119 5.56 6.36 -21.30
C THR A 119 4.31 6.46 -20.44
N HIS A 120 3.53 7.54 -20.60
CA HIS A 120 2.25 7.73 -19.92
C HIS A 120 1.28 6.59 -20.25
N LEU A 121 1.05 6.29 -21.52
CA LEU A 121 0.13 5.23 -21.94
C LEU A 121 0.58 3.84 -21.44
N PHE A 122 1.88 3.55 -21.55
CA PHE A 122 2.48 2.32 -21.05
C PHE A 122 2.30 2.18 -19.53
N LEU A 123 2.63 3.25 -18.78
CA LEU A 123 2.47 3.28 -17.34
C LEU A 123 1.02 3.21 -16.91
N ALA A 124 0.13 3.96 -17.57
CA ALA A 124 -1.30 3.91 -17.31
C ALA A 124 -1.84 2.48 -17.47
N THR A 125 -1.39 1.76 -18.50
CA THR A 125 -1.77 0.36 -18.73
C THR A 125 -1.24 -0.56 -17.63
N ILE A 126 0.05 -0.45 -17.26
CA ILE A 126 0.64 -1.26 -16.18
C ILE A 126 -0.02 -0.93 -14.84
N LEU A 127 -0.24 0.35 -14.55
CA LEU A 127 -0.93 0.78 -13.33
C LEU A 127 -2.37 0.25 -13.29
N ALA A 128 -3.12 0.37 -14.38
CA ALA A 128 -4.47 -0.16 -14.45
C ALA A 128 -4.48 -1.68 -14.17
N LEU A 129 -3.60 -2.45 -14.82
CA LEU A 129 -3.47 -3.88 -14.58
C LEU A 129 -3.02 -4.19 -13.14
N SER A 130 -2.07 -3.42 -12.61
CA SER A 130 -1.60 -3.58 -11.23
C SER A 130 -2.68 -3.23 -10.21
N MET A 131 -3.41 -2.17 -10.46
CA MET A 131 -4.48 -1.70 -9.58
C MET A 131 -5.70 -2.61 -9.55
N VAL A 132 -5.87 -3.50 -10.52
CA VAL A 132 -6.91 -4.54 -10.48
C VAL A 132 -6.63 -5.58 -9.39
N TYR A 133 -5.37 -5.88 -9.14
CA TYR A 133 -4.97 -6.84 -8.10
C TYR A 133 -5.28 -6.35 -6.67
N TRP A 134 -5.08 -5.06 -6.40
CA TRP A 134 -5.20 -4.50 -5.05
C TRP A 134 -6.57 -4.71 -4.40
N PRO A 135 -7.69 -4.36 -5.05
CA PRO A 135 -9.01 -4.63 -4.51
C PRO A 135 -9.26 -6.11 -4.24
N ALA A 136 -8.79 -6.99 -5.13
CA ALA A 136 -8.91 -8.43 -4.95
C ALA A 136 -8.19 -8.92 -3.68
N HIS A 137 -6.98 -8.40 -3.46
CA HIS A 137 -6.17 -8.70 -2.29
C HIS A 137 -6.81 -8.20 -0.98
N HIS A 138 -7.36 -6.98 -0.98
CA HIS A 138 -8.07 -6.45 0.19
C HIS A 138 -9.33 -7.23 0.49
N LEU A 139 -10.08 -7.61 -0.54
CA LEU A 139 -11.30 -8.38 -0.43
C LEU A 139 -11.03 -9.80 0.12
N ALA A 140 -9.99 -10.47 -0.38
CA ALA A 140 -9.55 -11.77 0.12
C ALA A 140 -9.12 -11.68 1.60
N SER A 141 -8.33 -10.67 1.97
CA SER A 141 -7.86 -10.45 3.33
C SER A 141 -9.02 -10.18 4.30
N LEU A 142 -9.95 -9.32 3.90
CA LEU A 142 -11.12 -8.99 4.71
C LEU A 142 -12.01 -10.21 4.95
N SER A 143 -12.27 -10.98 3.90
CA SER A 143 -13.10 -12.17 3.99
C SER A 143 -12.47 -13.26 4.87
N LYS A 144 -11.15 -13.40 4.87
CA LYS A 144 -10.41 -14.30 5.77
C LYS A 144 -10.56 -13.96 7.25
N ILE A 145 -10.72 -12.68 7.59
CA ILE A 145 -10.96 -12.26 8.98
C ILE A 145 -12.43 -12.40 9.35
N CYS A 146 -13.31 -11.84 8.52
CA CYS A 146 -14.72 -11.73 8.85
C CYS A 146 -15.44 -13.07 8.80
N ALA A 147 -15.17 -13.90 7.78
CA ALA A 147 -15.92 -15.14 7.61
C ALA A 147 -15.72 -16.15 8.75
N PRO A 148 -14.51 -16.47 9.23
CA PRO A 148 -14.33 -17.37 10.37
C PRO A 148 -14.91 -16.81 11.68
N ALA A 149 -14.90 -15.48 11.85
CA ALA A 149 -15.48 -14.84 13.03
C ALA A 149 -17.03 -14.91 13.01
N LEU A 150 -17.63 -14.65 11.84
CA LEU A 150 -19.10 -14.62 11.68
C LEU A 150 -19.69 -16.02 11.49
N PHE A 151 -19.00 -16.89 10.74
CA PHE A 151 -19.45 -18.21 10.33
C PHE A 151 -18.33 -19.25 10.53
N PRO A 152 -18.07 -19.69 11.75
CA PRO A 152 -16.99 -20.62 12.04
C PRO A 152 -17.13 -21.93 11.26
N ASN A 153 -15.98 -22.46 10.81
CA ASN A 153 -15.85 -23.77 10.14
C ASN A 153 -16.50 -23.88 8.74
N SER A 154 -16.75 -22.78 8.04
CA SER A 154 -17.34 -22.79 6.70
C SER A 154 -16.43 -22.12 5.67
N MET A 155 -15.80 -22.91 4.77
CA MET A 155 -15.07 -22.35 3.60
C MET A 155 -16.00 -21.61 2.65
N LEU A 156 -17.22 -22.14 2.45
CA LEU A 156 -18.24 -21.48 1.62
C LEU A 156 -18.58 -20.08 2.14
N ALA A 157 -18.52 -19.86 3.46
CA ALA A 157 -18.74 -18.53 4.03
C ALA A 157 -17.69 -17.51 3.59
N ILE A 158 -16.43 -17.94 3.38
CA ILE A 158 -15.38 -17.04 2.88
C ILE A 158 -15.70 -16.61 1.45
N ASP A 159 -16.12 -17.54 0.61
CA ASP A 159 -16.47 -17.24 -0.79
C ASP A 159 -17.70 -16.32 -0.88
N ILE A 160 -18.74 -16.61 -0.08
CA ILE A 160 -19.93 -15.75 0.01
C ILE A 160 -19.56 -14.35 0.52
N MET A 161 -18.71 -14.24 1.54
CA MET A 161 -18.25 -12.96 2.05
C MET A 161 -17.49 -12.15 0.99
N ILE A 162 -16.65 -12.78 0.17
CA ILE A 162 -15.97 -12.13 -0.95
C ILE A 162 -16.99 -11.49 -1.90
N VAL A 163 -17.99 -12.26 -2.31
CA VAL A 163 -19.00 -11.79 -3.27
C VAL A 163 -19.86 -10.68 -2.67
N VAL A 164 -20.42 -10.91 -1.48
CA VAL A 164 -21.32 -9.96 -0.81
C VAL A 164 -20.60 -8.65 -0.50
N THR A 165 -19.42 -8.73 0.11
CA THR A 165 -18.64 -7.53 0.46
C THR A 165 -18.20 -6.77 -0.80
N GLY A 166 -17.78 -7.47 -1.85
CA GLY A 166 -17.43 -6.85 -3.12
C GLY A 166 -18.58 -6.08 -3.76
N ILE A 167 -19.81 -6.62 -3.72
CA ILE A 167 -21.03 -5.96 -4.20
C ILE A 167 -21.37 -4.74 -3.35
N VAL A 168 -21.31 -4.86 -2.02
CA VAL A 168 -21.60 -3.75 -1.10
C VAL A 168 -20.65 -2.59 -1.34
N ILE A 169 -19.34 -2.88 -1.47
CA ILE A 169 -18.32 -1.88 -1.74
C ILE A 169 -18.57 -1.21 -3.10
N LEU A 170 -18.91 -1.97 -4.14
CA LEU A 170 -19.24 -1.42 -5.45
C LEU A 170 -20.40 -0.40 -5.39
N ILE A 171 -21.48 -0.75 -4.71
CA ILE A 171 -22.65 0.13 -4.55
C ILE A 171 -22.27 1.43 -3.85
N TYR A 172 -21.46 1.33 -2.79
CA TYR A 172 -20.97 2.47 -2.03
C TYR A 172 -20.04 3.37 -2.88
N THR A 173 -19.06 2.77 -3.58
CA THR A 173 -18.02 3.48 -4.35
C THR A 173 -18.61 4.32 -5.49
N ILE A 174 -19.64 3.84 -6.16
CA ILE A 174 -20.30 4.58 -7.25
C ILE A 174 -20.91 5.92 -6.75
N SER A 175 -21.10 6.06 -5.44
CA SER A 175 -21.74 7.23 -4.81
C SER A 175 -20.77 8.26 -4.23
N GLY A 176 -19.51 7.88 -3.87
CA GLY A 176 -18.56 8.71 -3.12
C GLY A 176 -17.56 9.51 -3.97
N GLY A 177 -16.82 10.44 -3.33
CA GLY A 177 -15.71 11.19 -3.92
C GLY A 177 -14.59 11.38 -2.90
N LEU A 178 -13.46 12.05 -3.25
CA LEU A 178 -12.26 12.16 -2.40
C LEU A 178 -12.55 12.75 -1.00
N TRP A 179 -13.45 13.71 -0.90
CA TRP A 179 -13.85 14.28 0.41
C TRP A 179 -14.53 13.24 1.31
N ALA A 180 -15.43 12.43 0.74
CA ALA A 180 -16.08 11.37 1.49
C ALA A 180 -15.04 10.36 2.00
N VAL A 181 -14.12 9.94 1.14
CA VAL A 181 -13.02 9.03 1.48
C VAL A 181 -12.18 9.61 2.63
N CYS A 182 -11.71 10.86 2.53
CA CYS A 182 -10.86 11.45 3.57
C CYS A 182 -11.57 11.59 4.93
N VAL A 183 -12.86 11.91 4.95
CA VAL A 183 -13.63 12.02 6.18
C VAL A 183 -13.93 10.65 6.79
N THR A 184 -14.30 9.68 5.96
CA THR A 184 -14.48 8.31 6.43
C THR A 184 -13.18 7.71 6.96
N ASP A 185 -12.04 7.98 6.32
CA ASP A 185 -10.72 7.55 6.79
C ASP A 185 -10.43 8.04 8.22
N VAL A 186 -10.79 9.29 8.54
CA VAL A 186 -10.59 9.83 9.89
C VAL A 186 -11.47 9.12 10.91
N VAL A 187 -12.74 8.88 10.60
CA VAL A 187 -13.65 8.14 11.48
C VAL A 187 -13.16 6.71 11.71
N GLN A 188 -12.76 6.05 10.66
CA GLN A 188 -12.23 4.68 10.68
C GLN A 188 -10.92 4.60 11.48
N PHE A 189 -10.04 5.59 11.31
CA PHE A 189 -8.82 5.73 12.10
C PHE A 189 -9.13 5.80 13.59
N LEU A 190 -10.10 6.62 14.00
CA LEU A 190 -10.47 6.75 15.40
C LEU A 190 -10.98 5.43 16.00
N ILE A 191 -11.84 4.71 15.27
CA ILE A 191 -12.35 3.41 15.70
C ILE A 191 -11.21 2.39 15.81
N LEU A 192 -10.37 2.31 14.78
CA LEU A 192 -9.25 1.38 14.74
C LEU A 192 -8.26 1.63 15.87
N MET A 193 -7.88 2.91 16.08
CA MET A 193 -6.96 3.28 17.14
C MET A 193 -7.54 3.00 18.53
N ALA A 194 -8.82 3.30 18.76
CA ALA A 194 -9.47 3.03 20.03
C ALA A 194 -9.36 1.56 20.42
N ILE A 195 -9.64 0.64 19.50
CA ILE A 195 -9.60 -0.80 19.77
C ILE A 195 -8.17 -1.32 19.87
N CYS A 196 -7.30 -0.96 18.95
CA CYS A 196 -5.91 -1.46 18.97
C CYS A 196 -5.12 -0.96 20.19
N LEU A 197 -5.37 0.28 20.64
CA LEU A 197 -4.76 0.82 21.86
C LEU A 197 -5.25 0.12 23.13
N VAL A 198 -6.50 -0.34 23.16
CA VAL A 198 -7.07 -1.03 24.33
C VAL A 198 -6.72 -2.52 24.32
N LEU A 199 -6.60 -3.16 23.14
CA LEU A 199 -6.34 -4.60 23.01
C LEU A 199 -5.06 -5.02 23.75
N VAL A 200 -3.93 -4.35 23.48
CA VAL A 200 -2.63 -4.75 24.02
C VAL A 200 -2.59 -4.64 25.56
N PRO A 201 -2.98 -3.52 26.19
CA PRO A 201 -3.07 -3.45 27.65
C PRO A 201 -4.04 -4.50 28.25
N THR A 202 -5.21 -4.71 27.64
CA THR A 202 -6.20 -5.69 28.14
C THR A 202 -5.59 -7.08 28.25
N VAL A 203 -4.84 -7.53 27.23
CA VAL A 203 -4.18 -8.85 27.26
C VAL A 203 -3.21 -8.99 28.44
N PHE A 204 -2.44 -7.96 28.74
CA PHE A 204 -1.49 -8.00 29.87
C PHE A 204 -2.20 -7.90 31.24
N LEU A 205 -3.34 -7.20 31.31
CA LEU A 205 -4.12 -7.08 32.53
C LEU A 205 -4.84 -8.39 32.92
N THR A 206 -5.15 -9.28 31.98
CA THR A 206 -5.75 -10.58 32.28
C THR A 206 -4.80 -11.55 32.99
N GLY A 207 -3.50 -11.28 32.93
CA GLY A 207 -2.49 -12.14 33.57
C GLY A 207 -2.13 -13.43 32.82
N ASP A 208 -2.80 -13.74 31.71
CA ASP A 208 -2.57 -14.96 30.91
C ASP A 208 -1.14 -15.09 30.39
N LEU A 209 -0.44 -13.97 30.20
CA LEU A 209 0.94 -13.92 29.72
C LEU A 209 1.96 -13.68 30.85
N GLY A 210 1.51 -13.61 32.10
CA GLY A 210 2.36 -13.18 33.20
C GLY A 210 2.77 -11.70 33.07
N SER A 211 3.99 -11.39 33.47
CA SER A 211 4.50 -10.02 33.32
C SER A 211 4.93 -9.73 31.88
N VAL A 212 4.99 -8.45 31.52
CA VAL A 212 5.52 -8.00 30.23
C VAL A 212 6.94 -8.55 29.99
N ALA A 213 7.77 -8.59 31.03
CA ALA A 213 9.12 -9.15 30.96
C ALA A 213 9.10 -10.67 30.70
N HIS A 214 8.14 -11.39 31.27
CA HIS A 214 7.97 -12.83 31.01
C HIS A 214 7.57 -13.08 29.57
N PHE A 215 6.57 -12.35 29.06
CA PHE A 215 6.15 -12.43 27.66
C PHE A 215 7.31 -12.28 26.68
N PHE A 216 8.17 -11.27 26.87
CA PHE A 216 9.32 -11.06 25.99
C PHE A 216 10.40 -12.15 26.11
N ARG A 217 10.47 -12.87 27.22
CA ARG A 217 11.39 -14.02 27.40
C ARG A 217 10.90 -15.29 26.70
N GLU A 218 9.58 -15.47 26.62
CA GLU A 218 8.96 -16.62 25.92
C GLU A 218 9.08 -16.52 24.39
N LEU A 219 9.30 -15.31 23.85
CA LEU A 219 9.49 -15.15 22.41
C LEU A 219 10.86 -15.71 21.98
N PRO A 220 10.92 -16.42 20.83
CA PRO A 220 12.19 -16.90 20.29
C PRO A 220 13.20 -15.75 20.16
N PRO A 221 14.45 -15.91 20.64
CA PRO A 221 15.42 -14.84 20.59
C PRO A 221 15.76 -14.47 19.14
N LEU A 222 15.88 -13.16 18.86
CA LEU A 222 16.36 -12.66 17.58
C LEU A 222 17.88 -12.90 17.52
N THR A 223 18.31 -14.02 16.95
CA THR A 223 19.73 -14.25 16.72
C THR A 223 20.15 -13.61 15.40
N PHE A 224 21.29 -12.91 15.41
CA PHE A 224 21.84 -12.26 14.22
C PHE A 224 22.08 -13.27 13.08
N HIS A 225 22.36 -14.51 13.43
CA HIS A 225 22.51 -15.61 12.49
C HIS A 225 21.21 -15.92 11.73
N HIS A 226 20.05 -15.94 12.39
CA HIS A 226 18.76 -16.13 11.73
C HIS A 226 18.39 -14.96 10.81
N VAL A 227 18.82 -13.75 11.15
CA VAL A 227 18.57 -12.54 10.35
C VAL A 227 19.39 -12.53 9.06
N ILE A 228 20.66 -12.97 9.12
CA ILE A 228 21.58 -12.88 7.97
C ILE A 228 21.67 -14.20 7.20
N ARG A 229 21.70 -15.35 7.87
CA ARG A 229 22.00 -16.67 7.29
C ARG A 229 20.85 -17.68 7.39
N GLY A 230 19.65 -17.26 7.80
CA GLY A 230 18.51 -18.17 7.95
C GLY A 230 18.21 -18.92 6.64
N LYS A 231 17.94 -20.22 6.76
CA LYS A 231 17.41 -21.06 5.66
C LYS A 231 15.98 -20.65 5.24
N THR A 232 15.51 -19.50 5.72
CA THR A 232 14.16 -18.99 5.51
C THR A 232 14.07 -18.16 4.23
N THR A 233 12.89 -18.13 3.63
CA THR A 233 12.55 -17.28 2.47
C THR A 233 12.77 -15.79 2.75
N TYR A 234 12.81 -15.40 4.03
CA TYR A 234 12.91 -14.03 4.51
C TYR A 234 14.24 -13.80 5.22
N THR A 235 15.07 -12.97 4.64
CA THR A 235 16.39 -12.62 5.14
C THR A 235 16.48 -11.11 5.40
N LEU A 236 17.56 -10.62 6.00
CA LEU A 236 17.79 -9.17 6.16
C LEU A 236 17.67 -8.41 4.84
N TRP A 237 18.02 -9.05 3.71
CA TRP A 237 17.92 -8.45 2.37
C TRP A 237 16.47 -8.23 1.93
N TYR A 238 15.54 -9.03 2.44
CA TYR A 238 14.12 -8.77 2.25
C TYR A 238 13.72 -7.48 2.98
N ILE A 239 14.14 -7.29 4.23
CA ILE A 239 13.88 -6.06 5.00
C ILE A 239 14.49 -4.83 4.32
N VAL A 240 15.76 -4.94 3.85
CA VAL A 240 16.42 -3.87 3.10
C VAL A 240 15.68 -3.58 1.78
N GLY A 241 15.28 -4.60 1.04
CA GLY A 241 14.51 -4.45 -0.20
C GLY A 241 13.16 -3.75 0.04
N ILE A 242 12.43 -4.16 1.07
CA ILE A 242 11.17 -3.52 1.48
C ILE A 242 11.38 -2.08 1.94
N LEU A 243 12.44 -1.80 2.69
CA LEU A 243 12.78 -0.45 3.11
C LEU A 243 12.94 0.49 1.89
N PHE A 244 13.75 0.09 0.91
CA PHE A 244 13.94 0.86 -0.32
C PHE A 244 12.66 0.96 -1.14
N TYR A 245 11.91 -0.13 -1.30
CA TYR A 245 10.61 -0.11 -1.96
C TYR A 245 9.67 0.90 -1.30
N ASN A 246 9.57 0.88 0.02
CA ASN A 246 8.72 1.80 0.75
C ASN A 246 9.18 3.26 0.62
N ILE A 247 10.49 3.56 0.65
CA ILE A 247 11.00 4.94 0.43
C ILE A 247 10.48 5.49 -0.89
N PHE A 248 10.60 4.73 -1.97
CA PHE A 248 10.11 5.17 -3.28
C PHE A 248 8.58 5.14 -3.36
N GLY A 249 7.96 4.11 -2.82
CA GLY A 249 6.52 3.87 -2.92
C GLY A 249 5.66 4.78 -2.04
N THR A 250 6.14 5.20 -0.86
CA THR A 250 5.37 6.05 0.07
C THR A 250 5.10 7.45 -0.45
N ALA A 251 5.82 7.89 -1.47
CA ALA A 251 5.73 9.22 -2.01
C ALA A 251 5.14 9.27 -3.43
N VAL A 252 4.57 8.17 -3.93
CA VAL A 252 4.09 8.05 -5.32
C VAL A 252 2.66 7.53 -5.36
N GLY A 253 1.97 7.79 -6.44
CA GLY A 253 0.62 7.31 -6.71
C GLY A 253 -0.46 7.98 -5.83
N ASP A 254 -1.30 7.18 -5.24
CA ASP A 254 -2.37 7.56 -4.30
C ASP A 254 -1.86 8.32 -3.06
N LYS A 255 -0.64 8.00 -2.62
CA LYS A 255 0.03 8.67 -1.50
C LYS A 255 0.45 10.09 -1.86
N ALA A 256 0.94 10.31 -3.09
CA ALA A 256 1.25 11.64 -3.61
C ALA A 256 0.00 12.56 -3.58
N GLN A 257 -1.18 12.00 -3.82
CA GLN A 257 -2.45 12.72 -3.78
C GLN A 257 -2.67 13.43 -2.44
N ARG A 258 -2.23 12.84 -1.34
CA ARG A 258 -2.36 13.44 -0.01
C ARG A 258 -1.45 14.64 0.19
N TYR A 259 -0.30 14.71 -0.50
CA TYR A 259 0.59 15.87 -0.44
C TYR A 259 0.11 17.04 -1.29
N TYR A 260 -0.47 16.80 -2.46
CA TYR A 260 -0.94 17.89 -3.30
C TYR A 260 -2.40 18.32 -3.06
N SER A 261 -3.15 17.58 -2.22
CA SER A 261 -4.51 17.95 -1.82
C SER A 261 -4.59 19.10 -0.80
N VAL A 262 -3.47 19.43 -0.16
CA VAL A 262 -3.38 20.48 0.86
C VAL A 262 -2.99 21.83 0.27
N LYS A 263 -3.15 22.91 1.04
CA LYS A 263 -3.03 24.29 0.54
C LYS A 263 -1.62 24.70 0.09
N ASP A 264 -0.59 24.30 0.80
CA ASP A 264 0.79 24.73 0.55
C ASP A 264 1.83 23.65 0.91
N GLU A 265 3.11 23.95 0.68
CA GLU A 265 4.23 23.05 0.97
C GLU A 265 4.42 22.79 2.47
N LYS A 266 4.10 23.78 3.33
CA LYS A 266 4.21 23.62 4.78
C LYS A 266 3.17 22.63 5.26
N ALA A 267 1.94 22.73 4.73
CA ALA A 267 0.87 21.77 5.00
C ALA A 267 1.26 20.37 4.50
N ALA A 268 1.83 20.23 3.29
CA ALA A 268 2.30 18.96 2.77
C ALA A 268 3.39 18.30 3.66
N MET A 269 4.31 19.11 4.22
CA MET A 269 5.29 18.61 5.20
C MET A 269 4.63 18.16 6.50
N LYS A 270 3.60 18.89 6.99
CA LYS A 270 2.85 18.49 8.20
C LYS A 270 2.12 17.15 7.97
N VAL A 271 1.57 16.91 6.77
CA VAL A 271 1.00 15.60 6.37
C VAL A 271 2.03 14.48 6.59
N GLY A 272 3.26 14.66 6.08
CA GLY A 272 4.33 13.68 6.22
C GLY A 272 4.76 13.46 7.68
N TRP A 273 4.91 14.51 8.48
CA TRP A 273 5.26 14.41 9.88
C TRP A 273 4.18 13.70 10.72
N LEU A 274 2.90 13.99 10.45
CA LEU A 274 1.80 13.29 11.11
C LEU A 274 1.80 11.80 10.77
N ALA A 275 1.90 11.47 9.48
CA ALA A 275 1.96 10.07 9.05
C ALA A 275 3.16 9.34 9.68
N PHE A 276 4.36 9.96 9.70
CA PHE A 276 5.52 9.40 10.38
C PHE A 276 5.25 9.11 11.86
N GLY A 277 4.69 10.09 12.60
CA GLY A 277 4.35 9.91 14.02
C GLY A 277 3.36 8.77 14.25
N LEU A 278 2.36 8.64 13.39
CA LEU A 278 1.39 7.54 13.45
C LEU A 278 2.05 6.18 13.14
N PHE A 279 2.97 6.12 12.16
CA PHE A 279 3.67 4.87 11.86
C PHE A 279 4.62 4.40 12.95
N LEU A 280 5.09 5.28 13.84
CA LEU A 280 5.84 4.87 15.02
C LEU A 280 5.02 3.99 15.98
N THR A 281 3.70 4.11 15.97
CA THR A 281 2.81 3.27 16.79
C THR A 281 2.53 1.90 16.16
N ALA A 282 2.73 1.74 14.85
CA ALA A 282 2.34 0.55 14.11
C ALA A 282 3.00 -0.76 14.62
N PRO A 283 4.31 -0.81 14.96
CA PRO A 283 4.92 -2.01 15.52
C PRO A 283 4.25 -2.48 16.81
N ILE A 284 3.79 -1.55 17.63
CA ILE A 284 3.12 -1.85 18.91
C ILE A 284 1.68 -2.32 18.64
N LEU A 285 0.90 -1.54 17.91
CA LEU A 285 -0.52 -1.78 17.74
C LEU A 285 -0.83 -3.01 16.87
N PHE A 286 -0.02 -3.24 15.84
CA PHE A 286 -0.26 -4.31 14.87
C PHE A 286 0.77 -5.44 14.96
N GLY A 287 1.93 -5.19 15.56
CA GLY A 287 2.99 -6.19 15.70
C GLY A 287 2.90 -7.01 16.99
N ILE A 288 2.52 -6.40 18.12
CA ILE A 288 2.44 -7.10 19.41
C ILE A 288 1.32 -8.16 19.44
N PRO A 289 0.08 -7.92 18.95
CA PRO A 289 -0.98 -8.94 18.99
C PRO A 289 -0.62 -10.27 18.30
N PRO A 290 -0.01 -10.32 17.11
CA PRO A 290 0.45 -11.57 16.53
C PRO A 290 1.53 -12.28 17.36
N LEU A 291 2.42 -11.52 18.03
CA LEU A 291 3.41 -12.09 18.96
C LEU A 291 2.74 -12.68 20.20
N ILE A 292 1.72 -12.01 20.75
CA ILE A 292 0.86 -12.56 21.81
C ILE A 292 0.25 -13.89 21.34
N GLY A 293 -0.32 -13.90 20.14
CA GLY A 293 -0.85 -15.11 19.56
C GLY A 293 0.18 -16.23 19.43
N LYS A 294 1.46 -15.89 19.14
CA LYS A 294 2.56 -16.87 19.07
C LYS A 294 2.84 -17.52 20.41
N VAL A 295 2.81 -16.76 21.48
CA VAL A 295 3.03 -17.29 22.84
C VAL A 295 1.83 -18.13 23.30
N LEU A 296 0.60 -17.66 23.07
CA LEU A 296 -0.61 -18.36 23.51
C LEU A 296 -0.87 -19.63 22.70
N TRP A 297 -0.61 -19.59 21.41
CA TRP A 297 -0.86 -20.70 20.48
C TRP A 297 0.35 -20.90 19.58
N PRO A 298 1.40 -21.59 20.08
CA PRO A 298 2.61 -21.86 19.26
C PRO A 298 2.30 -22.57 17.95
N ASN A 299 1.20 -23.32 17.90
CA ASN A 299 0.68 -23.98 16.72
C ASN A 299 -0.83 -23.75 16.57
N ILE A 300 -1.21 -22.67 15.87
CA ILE A 300 -2.62 -22.31 15.64
C ILE A 300 -3.38 -23.35 14.80
N HIS A 301 -2.67 -24.21 14.04
CA HIS A 301 -3.29 -25.28 13.25
C HIS A 301 -4.00 -26.33 14.12
N LEU A 302 -3.68 -26.40 15.42
CA LEU A 302 -4.33 -27.30 16.36
C LEU A 302 -5.68 -26.78 16.88
N LEU A 303 -6.01 -25.52 16.63
CA LEU A 303 -7.29 -24.95 17.00
C LEU A 303 -8.38 -25.44 16.05
N LYS A 304 -9.38 -26.15 16.58
CA LYS A 304 -10.49 -26.74 15.82
C LYS A 304 -11.24 -25.69 14.98
N GLU A 305 -11.32 -24.48 15.48
CA GLU A 305 -12.05 -23.36 14.90
C GLU A 305 -11.42 -22.87 13.58
N PHE A 306 -10.16 -23.15 13.38
CA PHE A 306 -9.43 -22.79 12.14
C PHE A 306 -8.98 -24.02 11.33
N SER A 307 -9.44 -25.22 11.70
CA SER A 307 -9.02 -26.48 11.05
C SER A 307 -9.37 -26.54 9.56
N ASN A 308 -10.45 -25.88 9.16
CA ASN A 308 -10.94 -25.86 7.78
C ASN A 308 -10.44 -24.65 6.96
N VAL A 309 -9.57 -23.81 7.53
CA VAL A 309 -9.00 -22.64 6.84
C VAL A 309 -7.66 -23.01 6.22
N THR A 310 -7.45 -22.66 4.96
CA THR A 310 -6.23 -23.03 4.19
C THR A 310 -4.93 -22.53 4.84
N LYS A 311 -4.96 -21.37 5.51
CA LYS A 311 -3.84 -20.73 6.21
C LYS A 311 -4.31 -20.21 7.57
N PRO A 312 -4.41 -21.07 8.60
CA PRO A 312 -4.89 -20.66 9.93
C PRO A 312 -4.08 -19.54 10.59
N ASP A 313 -2.78 -19.49 10.31
CA ASP A 313 -1.88 -18.45 10.80
C ASP A 313 -2.27 -17.03 10.35
N GLU A 314 -2.98 -16.87 9.23
CA GLU A 314 -3.53 -15.58 8.79
C GLU A 314 -4.71 -15.10 9.66
N ASN A 315 -5.21 -15.93 10.57
CA ASN A 315 -6.27 -15.60 11.52
C ASN A 315 -5.75 -15.31 12.94
N ILE A 316 -4.43 -15.26 13.14
CA ILE A 316 -3.85 -15.11 14.48
C ILE A 316 -4.30 -13.82 15.18
N PHE A 317 -4.40 -12.71 14.45
CA PHE A 317 -4.81 -11.44 15.04
C PHE A 317 -6.28 -11.49 15.52
N ILE A 318 -7.18 -11.99 14.67
CA ILE A 318 -8.59 -12.13 15.05
C ILE A 318 -8.78 -13.14 16.19
N ALA A 319 -7.95 -14.18 16.28
CA ALA A 319 -8.00 -15.11 17.41
C ALA A 319 -7.68 -14.42 18.74
N VAL A 320 -6.70 -13.51 18.76
CA VAL A 320 -6.39 -12.68 19.93
C VAL A 320 -7.55 -11.75 20.27
N VAL A 321 -8.13 -11.08 19.26
CA VAL A 321 -9.31 -10.20 19.45
C VAL A 321 -10.50 -10.99 20.03
N LEU A 322 -10.84 -12.14 19.46
CA LEU A 322 -11.94 -12.99 19.92
C LEU A 322 -11.74 -13.55 21.32
N LYS A 323 -10.48 -13.69 21.77
CA LYS A 323 -10.20 -14.15 23.13
C LYS A 323 -10.36 -13.03 24.17
N TYR A 324 -9.91 -11.82 23.86
CA TYR A 324 -9.74 -10.76 24.85
C TYR A 324 -10.73 -9.58 24.74
N MET A 325 -11.41 -9.45 23.61
CA MET A 325 -12.40 -8.39 23.44
C MET A 325 -13.80 -8.85 23.84
N PRO A 326 -14.54 -8.06 24.62
CA PRO A 326 -15.93 -8.37 24.95
C PRO A 326 -16.83 -8.27 23.71
N ALA A 327 -17.98 -8.92 23.80
CA ALA A 327 -19.03 -8.84 22.77
C ALA A 327 -19.39 -7.38 22.46
N GLY A 328 -19.65 -7.09 21.21
CA GLY A 328 -19.87 -5.73 20.70
C GLY A 328 -18.56 -5.02 20.33
N MET A 329 -17.47 -5.20 21.10
CA MET A 329 -16.15 -4.68 20.71
C MET A 329 -15.53 -5.46 19.56
N VAL A 330 -15.81 -6.76 19.47
CA VAL A 330 -15.44 -7.57 18.29
C VAL A 330 -16.18 -7.05 17.06
N GLY A 331 -17.48 -6.74 17.17
CA GLY A 331 -18.25 -6.13 16.09
C GLY A 331 -17.70 -4.78 15.63
N ILE A 332 -17.26 -3.92 16.56
CA ILE A 332 -16.60 -2.64 16.24
C ILE A 332 -15.26 -2.89 15.54
N PHE A 333 -14.46 -3.88 16.00
CA PHE A 333 -13.21 -4.24 15.35
C PHE A 333 -13.42 -4.72 13.91
N LEU A 334 -14.34 -5.64 13.69
CA LEU A 334 -14.67 -6.14 12.35
C LEU A 334 -15.19 -5.00 11.44
N SER A 335 -16.00 -4.09 12.00
CA SER A 335 -16.46 -2.90 11.28
C SER A 335 -15.30 -2.00 10.87
N ALA A 336 -14.31 -1.80 11.76
CA ALA A 336 -13.10 -1.04 11.44
C ALA A 336 -12.28 -1.71 10.33
N MET A 337 -12.19 -3.04 10.32
CA MET A 337 -11.51 -3.79 9.25
C MET A 337 -12.22 -3.68 7.92
N MET A 338 -13.55 -3.81 7.92
CA MET A 338 -14.38 -3.59 6.73
C MET A 338 -14.16 -2.18 6.20
N ALA A 339 -14.21 -1.19 7.08
CA ALA A 339 -13.98 0.21 6.77
C ALA A 339 -12.64 0.46 6.06
N ALA A 340 -11.56 0.06 6.69
CA ALA A 340 -10.20 0.26 6.16
C ALA A 340 -10.03 -0.40 4.77
N SER A 341 -10.58 -1.59 4.59
CA SER A 341 -10.51 -2.29 3.31
C SER A 341 -11.41 -1.64 2.24
N MET A 342 -12.60 -1.17 2.62
CA MET A 342 -13.51 -0.44 1.73
C MET A 342 -12.87 0.83 1.20
N SER A 343 -12.29 1.66 2.08
CA SER A 343 -11.61 2.90 1.70
C SER A 343 -10.43 2.67 0.73
N ALA A 344 -9.62 1.65 0.99
CA ALA A 344 -8.52 1.30 0.10
C ALA A 344 -9.02 0.88 -1.30
N MET A 345 -10.10 0.09 -1.36
CA MET A 345 -10.68 -0.37 -2.62
C MET A 345 -11.34 0.77 -3.41
N ASP A 346 -12.08 1.66 -2.73
CA ASP A 346 -12.73 2.83 -3.33
C ASP A 346 -11.71 3.73 -4.04
N SER A 347 -10.63 4.03 -3.37
CA SER A 347 -9.56 4.87 -3.92
C SER A 347 -8.99 4.28 -5.20
N VAL A 348 -8.75 2.97 -5.22
CA VAL A 348 -8.21 2.26 -6.40
C VAL A 348 -9.23 2.21 -7.53
N TRP A 349 -10.47 1.85 -7.26
CA TRP A 349 -11.51 1.76 -8.30
C TRP A 349 -11.80 3.12 -8.92
N ASN A 350 -11.85 4.18 -8.11
CA ASN A 350 -12.00 5.55 -8.61
C ASN A 350 -10.81 5.96 -9.51
N ALA A 351 -9.57 5.66 -9.09
CA ALA A 351 -8.38 6.00 -9.87
C ALA A 351 -8.35 5.27 -11.22
N VAL A 352 -8.58 3.95 -11.24
CA VAL A 352 -8.59 3.17 -12.49
C VAL A 352 -9.75 3.55 -13.40
N SER A 353 -10.92 3.79 -12.81
CA SER A 353 -12.09 4.26 -13.55
C SER A 353 -11.83 5.60 -14.22
N SER A 354 -11.15 6.53 -13.54
CA SER A 354 -10.73 7.81 -14.11
C SER A 354 -9.73 7.62 -15.25
N ILE A 355 -8.70 6.78 -15.07
CA ILE A 355 -7.72 6.49 -16.12
C ILE A 355 -8.43 5.95 -17.38
N ILE A 356 -9.33 4.98 -17.22
CA ILE A 356 -10.01 4.38 -18.36
C ILE A 356 -11.00 5.34 -19.00
N SER A 357 -11.79 6.09 -18.22
CA SER A 357 -12.83 6.96 -18.75
C SER A 357 -12.30 8.28 -19.31
N VAL A 358 -11.29 8.87 -18.65
CA VAL A 358 -10.73 10.17 -19.06
C VAL A 358 -9.53 9.98 -19.96
N ASP A 359 -8.48 9.28 -19.48
CA ASP A 359 -7.22 9.24 -20.20
C ASP A 359 -7.27 8.34 -21.44
N ILE A 360 -8.03 7.24 -21.38
CA ILE A 360 -8.14 6.31 -22.49
C ILE A 360 -9.36 6.65 -23.36
N TYR A 361 -10.58 6.62 -22.79
CA TYR A 361 -11.79 6.78 -23.58
C TYR A 361 -11.93 8.20 -24.15
N LYS A 362 -11.91 9.24 -23.29
CA LYS A 362 -12.10 10.62 -23.75
C LYS A 362 -10.91 11.10 -24.58
N ASN A 363 -9.67 10.90 -24.12
CA ASN A 363 -8.49 11.46 -24.80
C ASN A 363 -8.05 10.70 -26.05
N ILE A 364 -8.42 9.41 -26.21
CA ILE A 364 -7.97 8.58 -27.34
C ILE A 364 -9.12 8.21 -28.27
N PHE A 365 -10.23 7.68 -27.71
CA PHE A 365 -11.31 7.12 -28.54
C PHE A 365 -12.40 8.11 -28.91
N ASN A 366 -12.75 9.04 -28.01
CA ASN A 366 -13.82 10.01 -28.25
C ASN A 366 -13.53 11.35 -27.56
N PRO A 367 -12.73 12.23 -28.18
CA PRO A 367 -12.38 13.55 -27.64
C PRO A 367 -13.59 14.46 -27.36
N ASP A 368 -14.67 14.31 -28.13
CA ASP A 368 -15.89 15.11 -28.02
C ASP A 368 -16.91 14.54 -27.03
N ALA A 369 -16.54 13.50 -26.28
CA ALA A 369 -17.42 12.87 -25.31
C ALA A 369 -17.89 13.86 -24.25
N SER A 370 -19.21 13.92 -24.02
CA SER A 370 -19.79 14.73 -22.95
C SER A 370 -19.35 14.22 -21.56
N GLU A 371 -19.31 15.11 -20.57
CA GLU A 371 -18.99 14.74 -19.17
C GLU A 371 -19.90 13.63 -18.63
N LYS A 372 -21.20 13.65 -19.04
CA LYS A 372 -22.16 12.57 -18.69
C LYS A 372 -21.75 11.22 -19.27
N THR A 373 -21.22 11.21 -20.49
CA THR A 373 -20.74 9.97 -21.15
C THR A 373 -19.50 9.45 -20.47
N VAL A 374 -18.55 10.33 -20.15
CA VAL A 374 -17.32 9.98 -19.43
C VAL A 374 -17.65 9.37 -18.05
N LEU A 375 -18.56 9.98 -17.30
CA LEU A 375 -19.04 9.44 -16.02
C LEU A 375 -19.73 8.08 -16.18
N ARG A 376 -20.51 7.88 -17.24
CA ARG A 376 -21.15 6.58 -17.53
C ARG A 376 -20.10 5.50 -17.81
N VAL A 377 -19.12 5.80 -18.65
CA VAL A 377 -17.99 4.90 -18.94
C VAL A 377 -17.25 4.57 -17.64
N GLY A 378 -16.98 5.56 -16.79
CA GLY A 378 -16.35 5.35 -15.49
C GLY A 378 -17.13 4.37 -14.60
N ARG A 379 -18.45 4.55 -14.48
CA ARG A 379 -19.31 3.65 -13.68
C ARG A 379 -19.33 2.22 -14.22
N ILE A 380 -19.41 2.06 -15.55
CA ILE A 380 -19.36 0.75 -16.20
C ILE A 380 -18.00 0.09 -15.93
N THR A 381 -16.92 0.85 -16.04
CA THR A 381 -15.55 0.37 -15.68
C THR A 381 -15.48 -0.13 -14.24
N MET A 382 -16.08 0.58 -13.28
CA MET A 382 -16.09 0.14 -11.87
C MET A 382 -16.78 -1.22 -11.71
N VAL A 383 -17.89 -1.46 -12.42
CA VAL A 383 -18.59 -2.77 -12.38
C VAL A 383 -17.69 -3.89 -12.88
N PHE A 384 -16.99 -3.67 -14.01
CA PHE A 384 -16.04 -4.65 -14.53
C PHE A 384 -14.86 -4.89 -13.58
N LEU A 385 -14.31 -3.82 -12.99
CA LEU A 385 -13.23 -3.93 -12.01
C LEU A 385 -13.66 -4.70 -10.77
N ALA A 386 -14.88 -4.48 -10.28
CA ALA A 386 -15.42 -5.23 -9.15
C ALA A 386 -15.58 -6.71 -9.47
N ALA A 387 -16.11 -7.06 -10.66
CA ALA A 387 -16.23 -8.44 -11.09
C ALA A 387 -14.86 -9.15 -11.18
N ILE A 388 -13.86 -8.47 -11.75
CA ILE A 388 -12.48 -8.98 -11.82
C ILE A 388 -11.89 -9.12 -10.42
N ALA A 389 -12.07 -8.13 -9.55
CA ALA A 389 -11.55 -8.18 -8.17
C ALA A 389 -12.17 -9.33 -7.36
N ILE A 390 -13.46 -9.56 -7.47
CA ILE A 390 -14.15 -10.70 -6.83
C ILE A 390 -13.56 -12.02 -7.34
N THR A 391 -13.45 -12.19 -8.66
CA THR A 391 -12.88 -13.40 -9.26
C THR A 391 -11.45 -13.66 -8.81
N LEU A 392 -10.59 -12.63 -8.83
CA LEU A 392 -9.20 -12.76 -8.38
C LEU A 392 -9.12 -13.02 -6.87
N ALA A 393 -10.01 -12.44 -6.06
CA ALA A 393 -10.05 -12.71 -4.62
C ALA A 393 -10.36 -14.18 -4.33
N LEU A 394 -11.30 -14.78 -5.07
CA LEU A 394 -11.59 -16.22 -5.00
C LEU A 394 -10.37 -17.06 -5.39
N VAL A 395 -9.63 -16.67 -6.44
CA VAL A 395 -8.39 -17.35 -6.84
C VAL A 395 -7.32 -17.24 -5.73
N ILE A 396 -7.14 -16.08 -5.13
CA ILE A 396 -6.15 -15.85 -4.05
C ILE A 396 -6.47 -16.73 -2.83
N ILE A 397 -7.73 -16.81 -2.43
CA ILE A 397 -8.18 -17.58 -1.27
C ILE A 397 -7.90 -19.08 -1.41
N HIS A 398 -8.09 -19.61 -2.62
CA HIS A 398 -7.88 -21.03 -2.93
C HIS A 398 -6.44 -21.35 -3.38
N SER A 399 -5.56 -20.35 -3.47
CA SER A 399 -4.16 -20.56 -3.82
C SER A 399 -3.36 -21.20 -2.67
N SER A 400 -2.30 -21.92 -3.00
CA SER A 400 -1.36 -22.47 -2.02
C SER A 400 -0.49 -21.40 -1.35
N TYR A 401 -0.42 -20.19 -1.93
CA TYR A 401 0.30 -19.06 -1.37
C TYR A 401 -0.56 -18.33 -0.33
N GLY A 402 0.03 -17.97 0.83
CA GLY A 402 -0.60 -17.06 1.77
C GLY A 402 -0.70 -15.63 1.20
N VAL A 403 -1.64 -14.86 1.74
CA VAL A 403 -1.90 -13.47 1.31
C VAL A 403 -0.62 -12.61 1.37
N PHE A 404 0.22 -12.78 2.39
CA PHE A 404 1.48 -12.06 2.53
C PHE A 404 2.45 -12.35 1.38
N THR A 405 2.71 -13.63 1.09
CA THR A 405 3.67 -14.03 0.05
C THR A 405 3.19 -13.61 -1.33
N PHE A 406 1.91 -13.81 -1.63
CA PHE A 406 1.32 -13.44 -2.91
C PHE A 406 1.45 -11.94 -3.17
N SER A 407 1.14 -11.11 -2.17
CA SER A 407 1.28 -9.64 -2.26
C SER A 407 2.72 -9.22 -2.54
N ASN A 408 3.66 -9.81 -1.83
CA ASN A 408 5.07 -9.43 -1.98
C ASN A 408 5.66 -9.86 -3.34
N ILE A 409 5.24 -10.99 -3.88
CA ILE A 409 5.60 -11.37 -5.27
C ILE A 409 5.09 -10.31 -6.24
N PHE A 410 3.83 -9.92 -6.08
CA PHE A 410 3.20 -8.94 -6.95
C PHE A 410 3.83 -7.55 -6.84
N PHE A 411 4.14 -7.08 -5.63
CA PHE A 411 4.88 -5.84 -5.41
C PHE A 411 6.27 -5.85 -6.05
N GLY A 412 6.97 -6.97 -5.92
CA GLY A 412 8.27 -7.12 -6.58
C GLY A 412 8.16 -7.01 -8.09
N LEU A 413 7.09 -7.56 -8.71
CA LEU A 413 6.89 -7.55 -10.15
C LEU A 413 6.49 -6.18 -10.72
N THR A 414 5.62 -5.44 -10.01
CA THR A 414 4.98 -4.23 -10.55
C THR A 414 5.30 -2.97 -9.74
N GLY A 415 5.26 -3.06 -8.42
CA GLY A 415 5.39 -1.91 -7.54
C GLY A 415 6.79 -1.30 -7.56
N VAL A 416 7.82 -2.12 -7.39
CA VAL A 416 9.22 -1.68 -7.37
C VAL A 416 9.64 -1.03 -8.69
N PRO A 417 9.44 -1.66 -9.87
CA PRO A 417 9.82 -1.06 -11.14
C PRO A 417 9.13 0.28 -11.44
N VAL A 418 7.90 0.45 -10.98
CA VAL A 418 7.10 1.66 -11.21
C VAL A 418 7.47 2.78 -10.23
N ALA A 419 7.62 2.46 -8.94
CA ALA A 419 7.84 3.48 -7.91
C ALA A 419 9.15 4.26 -8.09
N ILE A 420 10.23 3.58 -8.45
CA ILE A 420 11.56 4.17 -8.58
C ILE A 420 11.62 5.28 -9.64
N PRO A 421 11.23 5.05 -10.91
CA PRO A 421 11.29 6.11 -11.91
C PRO A 421 10.32 7.26 -11.65
N LEU A 422 9.16 7.00 -11.06
CA LEU A 422 8.23 8.05 -10.69
C LEU A 422 8.81 8.94 -9.58
N PHE A 423 9.42 8.35 -8.56
CA PHE A 423 10.07 9.10 -7.49
C PHE A 423 11.27 9.90 -8.00
N LEU A 424 12.17 9.26 -8.74
CA LEU A 424 13.38 9.92 -9.26
C LEU A 424 13.07 10.97 -10.33
N GLY A 425 11.99 10.84 -11.06
CA GLY A 425 11.55 11.80 -12.06
C GLY A 425 11.23 13.18 -11.49
N ILE A 426 10.73 13.26 -10.23
CA ILE A 426 10.55 14.55 -9.54
C ILE A 426 11.86 15.08 -8.94
N MET A 427 12.85 14.21 -8.71
CA MET A 427 14.09 14.57 -8.05
C MET A 427 15.14 15.11 -9.04
N SER A 428 15.18 14.57 -10.24
CA SER A 428 16.27 14.82 -11.17
C SER A 428 15.80 15.35 -12.52
N ARG A 429 16.40 16.48 -12.95
CA ARG A 429 16.21 17.07 -14.29
C ARG A 429 16.90 16.28 -15.40
N ASN A 430 17.98 15.57 -15.04
CA ASN A 430 18.88 14.93 -15.98
C ASN A 430 18.42 13.53 -16.45
N ILE A 431 17.26 13.09 -16.04
CA ILE A 431 16.69 11.81 -16.44
C ILE A 431 15.97 11.99 -17.78
N SER A 432 16.29 11.15 -18.77
CA SER A 432 15.63 11.15 -20.09
C SER A 432 14.14 10.84 -19.96
N ARG A 433 13.32 11.40 -20.85
CA ARG A 433 11.89 11.10 -20.95
C ARG A 433 11.60 9.62 -21.22
N TRP A 434 12.52 8.91 -21.84
CA TRP A 434 12.40 7.49 -22.15
C TRP A 434 12.97 6.56 -21.08
N SER A 435 13.70 7.11 -20.10
CA SER A 435 14.33 6.31 -19.06
C SER A 435 13.31 5.61 -18.15
N ALA A 436 12.15 6.25 -17.89
CA ALA A 436 11.09 5.63 -17.12
C ALA A 436 10.52 4.39 -17.85
N PHE A 437 10.25 4.52 -19.15
CA PHE A 437 9.77 3.37 -19.94
C PHE A 437 10.75 2.20 -19.90
N SER A 438 12.01 2.44 -20.25
CA SER A 438 13.04 1.40 -20.30
C SER A 438 13.35 0.80 -18.93
N SER A 439 13.35 1.61 -17.86
CA SER A 439 13.62 1.13 -16.50
C SER A 439 12.48 0.28 -15.94
N ILE A 440 11.22 0.64 -16.21
CA ILE A 440 10.06 -0.16 -15.81
C ILE A 440 10.07 -1.48 -16.57
N LEU A 441 10.28 -1.44 -17.87
CA LEU A 441 10.36 -2.66 -18.69
C LEU A 441 11.46 -3.60 -18.19
N ALA A 442 12.69 -3.07 -18.02
CA ALA A 442 13.81 -3.87 -17.54
C ALA A 442 13.60 -4.37 -16.11
N GLY A 443 13.08 -3.53 -15.21
CA GLY A 443 12.79 -3.91 -13.83
C GLY A 443 11.72 -5.00 -13.71
N THR A 444 10.63 -4.89 -14.47
CA THR A 444 9.56 -5.92 -14.50
C THR A 444 10.07 -7.23 -15.06
N LEU A 445 10.84 -7.18 -16.17
CA LEU A 445 11.47 -8.37 -16.74
C LEU A 445 12.46 -9.00 -15.76
N MET A 446 13.26 -8.20 -15.05
CA MET A 446 14.16 -8.70 -14.01
C MET A 446 13.39 -9.36 -12.87
N ALA A 447 12.32 -8.74 -12.37
CA ALA A 447 11.51 -9.29 -11.31
C ALA A 447 10.86 -10.63 -11.71
N ALA A 448 10.36 -10.74 -12.95
CA ALA A 448 9.80 -11.96 -13.49
C ALA A 448 10.89 -13.05 -13.67
N THR A 449 12.03 -12.68 -14.23
CA THR A 449 13.19 -13.59 -14.38
C THR A 449 13.67 -14.08 -13.01
N ALA A 450 13.85 -13.19 -12.05
CA ALA A 450 14.27 -13.54 -10.70
C ALA A 450 13.31 -14.53 -10.04
N ARG A 451 12.00 -14.33 -10.18
CA ARG A 451 10.99 -15.13 -9.49
C ARG A 451 10.72 -16.46 -10.18
N PHE A 452 10.49 -16.43 -11.49
CA PHE A 452 9.98 -17.59 -12.24
C PHE A 452 11.06 -18.42 -12.92
N LEU A 453 12.19 -17.81 -13.29
CA LEU A 453 13.29 -18.52 -13.96
C LEU A 453 14.44 -18.85 -13.02
N LEU A 454 14.86 -17.88 -12.18
CA LEU A 454 15.98 -18.06 -11.25
C LEU A 454 15.53 -18.58 -9.88
N HIS A 455 14.23 -18.68 -9.62
CA HIS A 455 13.64 -19.12 -8.34
C HIS A 455 14.21 -18.38 -7.12
N TYR A 456 14.50 -17.10 -7.27
CA TYR A 456 15.03 -16.26 -6.20
C TYR A 456 14.05 -16.12 -5.05
N SER A 457 14.60 -16.00 -3.83
CA SER A 457 13.82 -15.59 -2.66
C SER A 457 13.23 -14.18 -2.85
N LEU A 458 12.25 -13.81 -2.05
CA LEU A 458 11.64 -12.47 -2.12
C LEU A 458 12.67 -11.36 -1.95
N GLY A 459 13.61 -11.51 -1.00
CA GLY A 459 14.69 -10.53 -0.80
C GLY A 459 15.57 -10.37 -2.04
N GLN A 460 15.97 -11.46 -2.66
CA GLN A 460 16.76 -11.45 -3.88
C GLN A 460 15.99 -10.84 -5.06
N GLN A 461 14.71 -11.15 -5.19
CA GLN A 461 13.84 -10.54 -6.20
C GLN A 461 13.77 -9.02 -6.04
N TYR A 462 13.53 -8.51 -4.82
CA TYR A 462 13.45 -7.07 -4.56
C TYR A 462 14.76 -6.36 -4.87
N ILE A 463 15.87 -6.85 -4.33
CA ILE A 463 17.17 -6.20 -4.52
C ILE A 463 17.57 -6.20 -6.00
N SER A 464 17.45 -7.33 -6.69
CA SER A 464 17.78 -7.40 -8.13
C SER A 464 16.91 -6.46 -8.96
N THR A 465 15.62 -6.40 -8.66
CA THR A 465 14.68 -5.49 -9.34
C THR A 465 15.03 -4.02 -9.09
N ILE A 466 15.33 -3.64 -7.83
CA ILE A 466 15.75 -2.28 -7.47
C ILE A 466 17.03 -1.91 -8.22
N VAL A 467 18.04 -2.76 -8.19
CA VAL A 467 19.34 -2.51 -8.84
C VAL A 467 19.16 -2.31 -10.34
N VAL A 468 18.43 -3.21 -11.02
CA VAL A 468 18.19 -3.10 -12.46
C VAL A 468 17.39 -1.84 -12.79
N THR A 469 16.34 -1.54 -12.05
CA THR A 469 15.51 -0.35 -12.30
C THR A 469 16.31 0.93 -12.12
N LEU A 470 17.11 1.05 -11.04
CA LEU A 470 18.00 2.19 -10.80
C LEU A 470 19.07 2.33 -11.90
N LEU A 471 19.67 1.21 -12.31
CA LEU A 471 20.66 1.20 -13.36
C LEU A 471 20.08 1.78 -14.66
N PHE A 472 18.90 1.31 -15.07
CA PHE A 472 18.27 1.75 -16.33
C PHE A 472 17.79 3.19 -16.33
N ILE A 473 17.47 3.76 -15.18
CA ILE A 473 17.20 5.20 -15.08
C ILE A 473 18.41 6.05 -15.45
N TYR A 474 19.60 5.67 -14.94
CA TYR A 474 20.81 6.46 -15.12
C TYR A 474 21.61 6.11 -16.38
N ILE A 475 21.46 4.90 -16.91
CA ILE A 475 22.20 4.44 -18.10
C ILE A 475 21.81 5.21 -19.37
N SER A 476 20.66 5.86 -19.38
CA SER A 476 20.18 6.66 -20.50
C SER A 476 21.17 7.74 -20.96
N LEU A 477 21.86 8.40 -20.02
CA LEU A 477 22.83 9.46 -20.35
C LEU A 477 24.08 8.94 -21.08
N PRO A 478 24.81 7.92 -20.55
CA PRO A 478 25.99 7.41 -21.26
C PRO A 478 25.62 6.76 -22.59
N PHE A 479 24.54 6.02 -22.71
CA PHE A 479 24.14 5.42 -23.99
C PHE A 479 23.70 6.47 -25.01
N GLY A 480 22.99 7.52 -24.61
CA GLY A 480 22.67 8.65 -25.49
C GLY A 480 23.92 9.36 -25.98
N LYS A 481 24.90 9.61 -25.11
CA LYS A 481 26.20 10.23 -25.49
C LYS A 481 27.05 9.35 -26.43
N LEU A 482 27.06 8.02 -26.21
CA LEU A 482 27.73 7.08 -27.10
C LEU A 482 27.06 7.08 -28.48
N TYR A 483 25.77 7.15 -28.56
CA TYR A 483 25.03 7.26 -29.82
C TYR A 483 25.38 8.53 -30.57
N LEU A 484 25.36 9.69 -29.90
CA LEU A 484 25.69 10.99 -30.50
C LEU A 484 27.15 11.08 -31.00
N ARG A 485 28.07 10.37 -30.33
CA ARG A 485 29.49 10.32 -30.75
C ARG A 485 29.76 9.34 -31.89
N GLY A 486 28.73 8.76 -32.50
CA GLY A 486 28.88 7.76 -33.56
C GLY A 486 29.46 6.43 -33.10
N LYS A 487 29.59 6.20 -31.80
CA LYS A 487 30.09 4.94 -31.20
C LYS A 487 28.98 3.91 -30.98
N GLN A 488 28.07 3.83 -31.92
CA GLN A 488 26.92 2.91 -31.85
C GLN A 488 27.37 1.46 -31.81
N TRP A 489 28.42 1.11 -32.49
CA TRP A 489 29.02 -0.23 -32.48
C TRP A 489 29.52 -0.64 -31.09
N ALA A 490 30.07 0.31 -30.31
CA ALA A 490 30.51 0.02 -28.95
C ALA A 490 29.34 -0.22 -28.01
N ALA A 491 28.26 0.59 -28.13
CA ALA A 491 27.03 0.38 -27.38
C ALA A 491 26.36 -0.93 -27.79
N GLY A 492 26.29 -1.24 -29.10
CA GLY A 492 25.75 -2.49 -29.62
C GLY A 492 26.56 -3.71 -29.19
N GLY A 493 27.89 -3.65 -29.29
CA GLY A 493 28.77 -4.73 -28.86
C GLY A 493 28.68 -5.02 -27.36
N SER A 494 28.63 -3.96 -26.53
CA SER A 494 28.44 -4.14 -25.08
C SER A 494 27.07 -4.73 -24.74
N ALA A 495 26.01 -4.34 -25.46
CA ALA A 495 24.67 -4.89 -25.28
C ALA A 495 24.59 -6.37 -25.68
N VAL A 496 25.21 -6.76 -26.81
CA VAL A 496 25.29 -8.17 -27.24
C VAL A 496 26.07 -9.01 -26.23
N LEU A 497 27.23 -8.50 -25.77
CA LEU A 497 28.02 -9.20 -24.76
C LEU A 497 27.23 -9.38 -23.46
N ALA A 498 26.54 -8.34 -23.02
CA ALA A 498 25.68 -8.40 -21.84
C ALA A 498 24.55 -9.40 -21.99
N PHE A 499 23.92 -9.49 -23.18
CA PHE A 499 22.89 -10.47 -23.48
C PHE A 499 23.43 -11.91 -23.45
N LEU A 500 24.62 -12.14 -24.01
CA LEU A 500 25.28 -13.44 -23.96
C LEU A 500 25.63 -13.86 -22.53
N LEU A 501 26.13 -12.93 -21.72
CA LEU A 501 26.41 -13.17 -20.31
C LEU A 501 25.14 -13.47 -19.53
N TRP A 502 24.04 -12.78 -19.82
CA TRP A 502 22.74 -13.07 -19.23
C TRP A 502 22.25 -14.48 -19.60
N GLY A 503 22.24 -14.84 -20.88
CA GLY A 503 21.87 -16.19 -21.35
C GLY A 503 22.73 -17.28 -20.71
N TYR A 504 24.04 -17.05 -20.64
CA TYR A 504 24.97 -17.95 -19.96
C TYR A 504 24.64 -18.09 -18.46
N SER A 505 24.29 -16.98 -17.78
CA SER A 505 23.87 -17.00 -16.37
C SER A 505 22.62 -17.85 -16.13
N LEU A 506 21.65 -17.81 -17.05
CA LEU A 506 20.45 -18.65 -16.99
C LEU A 506 20.79 -20.13 -17.14
N ILE A 507 21.67 -20.48 -18.10
CA ILE A 507 22.11 -21.86 -18.33
C ILE A 507 22.83 -22.41 -17.08
N LEU A 508 23.74 -21.66 -16.51
CA LEU A 508 24.47 -22.07 -15.31
C LEU A 508 23.58 -22.24 -14.08
N ASN A 509 22.53 -21.43 -13.94
CA ASN A 509 21.59 -21.55 -12.84
C ASN A 509 20.75 -22.84 -12.94
N HIS A 510 20.46 -23.29 -14.17
CA HIS A 510 19.73 -24.55 -14.43
C HIS A 510 20.62 -25.80 -14.40
N ASN A 511 21.90 -25.66 -14.76
CA ASN A 511 22.86 -26.77 -14.81
C ASN A 511 24.13 -26.44 -14.00
N PRO A 512 24.11 -26.59 -12.66
CA PRO A 512 25.25 -26.29 -11.80
C PRO A 512 26.53 -27.07 -12.14
N SER A 513 26.39 -28.21 -12.86
CA SER A 513 27.50 -29.05 -13.33
C SER A 513 28.32 -28.44 -14.47
N LEU A 514 27.76 -27.45 -15.19
CA LEU A 514 28.45 -26.70 -16.23
C LEU A 514 29.23 -25.51 -15.67
N SER A 515 29.40 -25.41 -14.37
CA SER A 515 30.03 -24.28 -13.71
C SER A 515 31.48 -24.05 -14.21
N PHE A 516 31.89 -22.79 -14.31
CA PHE A 516 33.25 -22.39 -13.99
C PHE A 516 33.53 -22.85 -12.57
N GLY A 517 33.78 -24.14 -12.41
CA GLY A 517 33.62 -24.92 -11.18
C GLY A 517 34.39 -24.40 -9.98
N THR A 518 35.46 -23.64 -10.21
CA THR A 518 36.32 -23.11 -9.15
C THR A 518 35.95 -21.68 -8.73
N LEU A 519 35.56 -20.80 -9.64
CA LEU A 519 35.26 -19.40 -9.30
C LEU A 519 33.93 -19.26 -8.54
N THR A 520 32.90 -19.96 -8.97
CA THR A 520 31.58 -19.92 -8.30
C THR A 520 31.59 -20.68 -6.95
N SER A 521 32.38 -21.75 -6.83
CA SER A 521 32.56 -22.45 -5.55
C SER A 521 33.43 -21.65 -4.57
N GLN A 522 34.45 -20.95 -5.05
CA GLN A 522 35.25 -20.04 -4.22
C GLN A 522 34.47 -18.80 -3.79
N PHE A 523 33.66 -18.21 -4.66
CA PHE A 523 32.75 -17.12 -4.29
C PHE A 523 31.65 -17.59 -3.33
N ARG A 524 31.13 -18.81 -3.46
CA ARG A 524 30.23 -19.41 -2.47
C ARG A 524 30.90 -19.69 -1.15
N ALA A 525 32.17 -20.06 -1.12
CA ALA A 525 32.94 -20.33 0.10
C ALA A 525 33.38 -19.06 0.82
N LEU A 526 33.66 -17.98 0.10
CA LEU A 526 34.11 -16.70 0.65
C LEU A 526 32.96 -15.77 1.05
N SER A 527 31.74 -16.01 0.58
CA SER A 527 30.61 -15.17 0.93
C SER A 527 29.84 -15.73 2.11
N PRO A 528 29.31 -14.90 3.01
CA PRO A 528 28.21 -15.29 3.85
C PRO A 528 27.01 -15.56 2.93
N ASP A 529 27.00 -16.72 2.47
CA ASP A 529 26.11 -17.65 1.82
C ASP A 529 25.28 -17.25 0.60
N TRP A 530 24.73 -16.13 0.43
CA TRP A 530 23.84 -15.96 -0.74
C TRP A 530 23.88 -14.56 -1.35
N LEU A 531 24.39 -13.60 -0.61
CA LEU A 531 24.39 -12.22 -1.06
C LEU A 531 25.30 -12.01 -2.27
N LEU A 532 26.53 -12.50 -2.20
CA LEU A 532 27.48 -12.34 -3.29
C LEU A 532 27.07 -13.18 -4.52
N SER A 533 26.58 -14.41 -4.32
CA SER A 533 26.11 -15.23 -5.42
C SER A 533 24.85 -14.64 -6.06
N SER A 534 23.86 -14.19 -5.28
CA SER A 534 22.65 -13.59 -5.81
C SER A 534 22.90 -12.21 -6.41
N SER A 535 23.79 -11.41 -5.82
CA SER A 535 24.19 -10.12 -6.37
C SER A 535 24.99 -10.30 -7.66
N PHE A 536 25.88 -11.28 -7.72
CA PHE A 536 26.63 -11.62 -8.93
C PHE A 536 25.69 -12.04 -10.06
N TRP A 537 24.73 -12.93 -9.80
CA TRP A 537 23.73 -13.35 -10.79
C TRP A 537 22.77 -12.21 -11.14
N ALA A 538 22.40 -11.35 -10.21
CA ALA A 538 21.60 -10.17 -10.48
C ALA A 538 22.35 -9.18 -11.38
N ILE A 539 23.63 -8.95 -11.14
CA ILE A 539 24.48 -8.10 -11.99
C ILE A 539 24.62 -8.69 -13.39
N LEU A 540 24.91 -9.99 -13.52
CA LEU A 540 25.00 -10.65 -14.84
C LEU A 540 23.67 -10.57 -15.58
N THR A 541 22.56 -10.78 -14.90
CA THR A 541 21.22 -10.65 -15.48
C THR A 541 20.93 -9.20 -15.87
N ALA A 542 21.30 -8.23 -15.02
CA ALA A 542 21.20 -6.81 -15.33
C ALA A 542 22.00 -6.42 -16.58
N LEU A 543 23.20 -6.95 -16.73
CA LEU A 543 24.02 -6.73 -17.93
C LEU A 543 23.32 -7.23 -19.19
N GLY A 544 22.57 -8.33 -19.12
CA GLY A 544 21.78 -8.83 -20.25
C GLY A 544 20.73 -7.86 -20.75
N PHE A 545 20.17 -7.03 -19.86
CA PHE A 545 19.18 -6.01 -20.24
C PHE A 545 19.79 -4.75 -20.88
N PHE A 546 21.12 -4.62 -21.01
CA PHE A 546 21.75 -3.52 -21.74
C PHE A 546 21.33 -3.49 -23.21
N THR A 547 20.90 -4.60 -23.77
CA THR A 547 20.27 -4.63 -25.09
C THR A 547 19.06 -3.70 -25.15
N ILE A 548 18.25 -3.65 -24.11
CA ILE A 548 17.12 -2.71 -24.01
C ILE A 548 17.63 -1.27 -24.06
N ALA A 549 18.66 -0.94 -23.27
CA ALA A 549 19.26 0.39 -23.28
C ALA A 549 19.85 0.76 -24.67
N TYR A 550 20.41 -0.22 -25.38
CA TYR A 550 20.90 0.02 -26.75
C TYR A 550 19.77 0.39 -27.70
N PHE A 551 18.67 -0.33 -27.70
CA PHE A 551 17.51 0.01 -28.54
C PHE A 551 16.94 1.40 -28.22
N PHE A 552 17.01 1.83 -26.97
CA PHE A 552 16.61 3.17 -26.56
C PHE A 552 17.65 4.25 -26.75
N SER A 553 18.91 3.91 -27.11
CA SER A 553 20.03 4.86 -27.20
C SER A 553 19.76 6.04 -28.14
N LYS A 554 19.08 5.82 -29.28
CA LYS A 554 18.64 6.85 -30.21
C LYS A 554 17.64 7.82 -29.58
N LEU A 555 16.71 7.30 -28.82
CA LEU A 555 15.69 8.08 -28.11
C LEU A 555 16.31 8.90 -26.98
N TYR A 556 17.25 8.31 -26.24
CA TYR A 556 18.04 9.04 -25.23
C TYR A 556 18.88 10.16 -25.86
N ALA A 557 19.52 9.90 -27.01
CA ALA A 557 20.28 10.88 -27.75
C ALA A 557 19.42 12.07 -28.20
N ARG A 558 18.21 11.81 -28.68
CA ARG A 558 17.23 12.84 -29.05
C ARG A 558 16.86 13.75 -27.88
N ASP A 559 16.66 13.19 -26.69
CA ASP A 559 16.37 13.98 -25.49
C ASP A 559 17.54 14.86 -25.06
N LEU A 560 18.80 14.41 -25.28
CA LEU A 560 19.98 15.18 -24.97
C LEU A 560 20.20 16.37 -25.93
N THR A 561 19.84 16.19 -27.20
CA THR A 561 19.97 17.24 -28.23
C THR A 561 18.82 18.22 -28.27
N ASN A 562 17.63 17.76 -27.89
CA ASN A 562 16.40 18.55 -27.93
C ASN A 562 15.57 18.32 -26.65
N PRO A 563 15.96 18.93 -25.51
CA PRO A 563 15.20 18.83 -24.28
C PRO A 563 13.81 19.44 -24.47
N SER A 564 12.79 18.77 -23.93
CA SER A 564 11.41 19.21 -24.02
C SER A 564 11.18 20.49 -23.22
N GLU A 565 10.54 21.48 -23.83
CA GLU A 565 10.09 22.71 -23.16
C GLU A 565 9.13 22.39 -22.01
N GLU A 566 8.24 21.41 -22.18
CA GLU A 566 7.31 20.95 -21.14
C GLU A 566 8.03 20.49 -19.88
N VAL A 567 9.15 19.76 -20.02
CA VAL A 567 9.95 19.31 -18.87
C VAL A 567 10.65 20.48 -18.20
N ARG A 568 11.11 21.46 -18.98
CA ARG A 568 11.72 22.67 -18.45
C ARG A 568 10.71 23.49 -17.64
N GLU A 569 9.52 23.73 -18.20
CA GLU A 569 8.44 24.42 -17.51
C GLU A 569 7.99 23.69 -16.24
N PHE A 570 7.91 22.35 -16.29
CA PHE A 570 7.61 21.53 -15.12
C PHE A 570 8.56 21.80 -13.97
N PHE A 571 9.87 21.85 -14.23
CA PHE A 571 10.84 22.13 -13.18
C PHE A 571 10.86 23.60 -12.74
N VAL A 572 10.54 24.56 -13.62
CA VAL A 572 10.33 25.95 -13.24
C VAL A 572 9.16 26.07 -12.27
N LYS A 573 8.04 25.42 -12.56
CA LYS A 573 6.88 25.36 -11.63
C LYS A 573 7.25 24.74 -10.28
N MET A 574 8.05 23.66 -10.30
CA MET A 574 8.50 23.00 -9.06
C MET A 574 9.44 23.86 -8.20
N ASP A 575 10.23 24.73 -8.81
CA ASP A 575 11.10 25.64 -8.08
C ASP A 575 10.35 26.87 -7.52
N THR A 576 9.17 27.17 -8.07
CA THR A 576 8.34 28.31 -7.66
C THR A 576 7.43 27.90 -6.48
N PRO A 577 7.52 28.57 -5.32
CA PRO A 577 6.61 28.36 -4.20
C PRO A 577 5.15 28.57 -4.57
N ILE A 578 4.24 27.94 -3.84
CA ILE A 578 2.79 28.12 -4.03
C ILE A 578 2.37 29.48 -3.44
N ASP A 579 1.72 30.27 -4.29
CA ASP A 579 1.02 31.49 -3.85
C ASP A 579 -0.43 31.11 -3.46
N VAL A 580 -0.65 30.93 -2.15
CA VAL A 580 -1.95 30.44 -1.64
C VAL A 580 -3.10 31.40 -2.01
N GLU A 581 -2.87 32.70 -1.96
CA GLU A 581 -3.93 33.70 -2.24
C GLU A 581 -4.37 33.63 -3.71
N LYS A 582 -3.39 33.59 -4.62
CA LYS A 582 -3.66 33.57 -6.06
C LYS A 582 -4.08 32.19 -6.59
N GLU A 583 -3.46 31.13 -6.10
CA GLU A 583 -3.63 29.79 -6.70
C GLU A 583 -4.74 28.97 -6.03
N VAL A 584 -5.04 29.24 -4.74
CA VAL A 584 -6.00 28.45 -3.96
C VAL A 584 -7.23 29.28 -3.59
N LEU A 585 -7.04 30.41 -2.88
CA LEU A 585 -8.16 31.19 -2.33
C LEU A 585 -8.90 32.06 -3.38
N SER A 586 -8.21 32.43 -4.46
CA SER A 586 -8.85 33.16 -5.59
C SER A 586 -10.03 32.42 -6.23
N ARG A 587 -10.15 31.12 -6.00
CA ARG A 587 -11.25 30.28 -6.52
C ARG A 587 -12.56 30.45 -5.71
N GLY A 588 -12.58 31.29 -4.69
CA GLY A 588 -13.76 31.55 -3.87
C GLY A 588 -14.22 30.37 -2.99
N VAL A 589 -13.42 29.32 -2.88
CA VAL A 589 -13.73 28.14 -2.07
C VAL A 589 -13.23 28.40 -0.63
N LYS A 590 -14.12 28.27 0.35
CA LYS A 590 -13.76 28.41 1.78
C LYS A 590 -13.18 27.11 2.33
N GLU A 591 -12.20 27.23 3.22
CA GLU A 591 -11.73 26.07 4.03
C GLU A 591 -12.92 25.45 4.76
N VAL A 592 -13.14 24.16 4.58
CA VAL A 592 -14.21 23.43 5.27
C VAL A 592 -13.70 22.99 6.64
N ASN A 593 -14.30 23.56 7.70
CA ASN A 593 -14.00 23.11 9.06
C ASN A 593 -14.74 21.79 9.35
N ILE A 594 -14.02 20.66 9.35
CA ILE A 594 -14.59 19.34 9.61
C ILE A 594 -14.46 18.87 11.05
N PHE A 595 -13.80 19.63 11.93
CA PHE A 595 -13.69 19.30 13.35
C PHE A 595 -15.04 19.07 14.04
N PRO A 596 -16.08 19.90 13.80
CA PRO A 596 -17.39 19.66 14.41
C PRO A 596 -18.01 18.34 13.95
N MET A 597 -17.89 18.02 12.68
CA MET A 597 -18.47 16.80 12.13
C MET A 597 -17.77 15.55 12.68
N VAL A 598 -16.46 15.49 12.61
CA VAL A 598 -15.67 14.35 13.11
C VAL A 598 -15.81 14.24 14.64
N GLY A 599 -15.78 15.36 15.36
CA GLY A 599 -15.98 15.40 16.80
C GLY A 599 -17.35 14.84 17.21
N THR A 600 -18.42 15.24 16.52
CA THR A 600 -19.78 14.71 16.77
C THR A 600 -19.87 13.21 16.49
N ILE A 601 -19.30 12.75 15.37
CA ILE A 601 -19.27 11.33 15.03
C ILE A 601 -18.49 10.53 16.08
N SER A 602 -17.34 11.06 16.55
CA SER A 602 -16.56 10.39 17.61
C SER A 602 -17.33 10.29 18.93
N LEU A 603 -18.11 11.31 19.30
CA LEU A 603 -18.99 11.24 20.48
C LEU A 603 -20.14 10.24 20.30
N LEU A 604 -20.73 10.15 19.11
CA LEU A 604 -21.75 9.14 18.81
C LEU A 604 -21.20 7.72 18.89
N LEU A 605 -19.97 7.51 18.42
CA LEU A 605 -19.29 6.21 18.54
C LEU A 605 -18.93 5.89 20.01
N ALA A 606 -18.55 6.89 20.81
CA ALA A 606 -18.36 6.71 22.25
C ALA A 606 -19.68 6.31 22.93
N ALA A 607 -20.78 6.99 22.58
CA ALA A 607 -22.12 6.64 23.10
C ALA A 607 -22.54 5.22 22.65
N LEU A 608 -22.24 4.82 21.42
CA LEU A 608 -22.48 3.46 20.93
C LEU A 608 -21.68 2.42 21.74
N ALA A 609 -20.39 2.68 22.00
CA ALA A 609 -19.56 1.80 22.83
C ALA A 609 -20.10 1.61 24.25
N LEU A 610 -20.74 2.63 24.83
CA LEU A 610 -21.45 2.53 26.11
C LEU A 610 -22.81 1.87 25.97
N ALA A 611 -23.57 2.16 24.91
CA ALA A 611 -24.90 1.58 24.69
C ALA A 611 -24.84 0.05 24.52
N ILE A 612 -23.75 -0.47 23.99
CA ILE A 612 -23.48 -1.92 23.87
C ILE A 612 -23.56 -2.62 25.24
N LEU A 613 -23.25 -1.92 26.35
CA LEU A 613 -23.35 -2.47 27.71
C LEU A 613 -24.79 -2.84 28.16
N VAL A 614 -25.80 -2.42 27.42
CA VAL A 614 -27.20 -2.87 27.66
C VAL A 614 -27.29 -4.39 27.45
N PHE A 615 -26.49 -4.95 26.55
CA PHE A 615 -26.46 -6.39 26.29
C PHE A 615 -25.63 -7.13 27.37
N PRO A 616 -26.17 -8.15 28.03
CA PRO A 616 -25.45 -8.90 29.08
C PRO A 616 -24.12 -9.49 28.59
N ALA A 617 -24.05 -9.95 27.34
CA ALA A 617 -22.84 -10.51 26.75
C ALA A 617 -21.69 -9.51 26.65
N ALA A 618 -21.98 -8.22 26.56
CA ALA A 618 -20.97 -7.16 26.47
C ALA A 618 -20.40 -6.77 27.85
N ARG A 619 -20.99 -7.24 28.93
CA ARG A 619 -20.57 -6.92 30.30
C ARG A 619 -19.46 -7.81 30.82
N SER A 620 -18.92 -8.72 30.01
CA SER A 620 -17.81 -9.61 30.40
C SER A 620 -16.55 -8.84 30.78
N ASP A 621 -16.29 -7.69 30.13
CA ASP A 621 -15.24 -6.76 30.50
C ASP A 621 -15.70 -5.32 30.27
N ILE A 622 -16.32 -4.74 31.28
CA ILE A 622 -16.84 -3.36 31.25
C ILE A 622 -15.70 -2.35 31.09
N GLY A 623 -14.50 -2.67 31.60
CA GLY A 623 -13.32 -1.80 31.54
C GLY A 623 -12.89 -1.51 30.10
N VAL A 624 -12.94 -2.49 29.22
CA VAL A 624 -12.63 -2.33 27.78
C VAL A 624 -13.62 -1.36 27.12
N ASN A 625 -14.91 -1.50 27.38
CA ASN A 625 -15.95 -0.62 26.84
C ASN A 625 -15.74 0.83 27.28
N PHE A 626 -15.45 1.05 28.58
CA PHE A 626 -15.16 2.39 29.10
C PHE A 626 -13.86 2.97 28.53
N ALA A 627 -12.82 2.17 28.34
CA ALA A 627 -11.56 2.64 27.75
C ALA A 627 -11.75 3.09 26.30
N VAL A 628 -12.46 2.29 25.48
CA VAL A 628 -12.80 2.65 24.10
C VAL A 628 -13.69 3.88 24.04
N ALA A 629 -14.76 3.92 24.85
CA ALA A 629 -15.65 5.07 24.91
C ALA A 629 -14.95 6.34 25.41
N GLY A 630 -14.05 6.20 26.39
CA GLY A 630 -13.24 7.29 26.92
C GLY A 630 -12.31 7.87 25.88
N PHE A 631 -11.59 7.04 25.14
CA PHE A 631 -10.73 7.49 24.04
C PHE A 631 -11.51 8.26 22.98
N LEU A 632 -12.61 7.69 22.50
CA LEU A 632 -13.47 8.30 21.48
C LEU A 632 -14.14 9.58 21.99
N GLY A 633 -14.60 9.58 23.25
CA GLY A 633 -15.26 10.70 23.90
C GLY A 633 -14.32 11.88 24.10
N ILE A 634 -13.12 11.65 24.64
CA ILE A 634 -12.09 12.68 24.83
C ILE A 634 -11.68 13.25 23.48
N THR A 635 -11.39 12.40 22.50
CA THR A 635 -10.99 12.84 21.16
C THR A 635 -12.09 13.67 20.50
N GLY A 636 -13.35 13.23 20.57
CA GLY A 636 -14.50 13.95 20.03
C GLY A 636 -14.70 15.31 20.71
N PHE A 637 -14.58 15.37 22.03
CA PHE A 637 -14.69 16.60 22.80
C PHE A 637 -13.57 17.59 22.45
N LEU A 638 -12.33 17.15 22.38
CA LEU A 638 -11.18 17.98 21.97
C LEU A 638 -11.36 18.54 20.56
N MET A 639 -11.88 17.74 19.63
CA MET A 639 -12.19 18.19 18.27
C MET A 639 -13.27 19.27 18.24
N LEU A 640 -14.33 19.14 19.07
CA LEU A 640 -15.36 20.16 19.17
C LEU A 640 -14.85 21.47 19.80
N LEU A 641 -13.94 21.38 20.78
CA LEU A 641 -13.27 22.56 21.35
C LEU A 641 -12.38 23.28 20.34
N SER A 642 -11.69 22.52 19.48
CA SER A 642 -10.79 23.05 18.44
C SER A 642 -11.55 23.81 17.33
N ARG A 643 -12.89 23.76 17.32
CA ARG A 643 -13.74 24.52 16.39
C ARG A 643 -13.44 26.03 16.41
N LYS A 644 -13.16 26.61 17.58
CA LYS A 644 -12.89 28.04 17.77
C LYS A 644 -11.47 28.45 17.35
N ALA A 645 -10.56 27.54 17.11
CA ALA A 645 -9.17 27.84 16.77
C ALA A 645 -8.93 28.04 15.27
N VAL A 646 -9.95 27.76 14.43
CA VAL A 646 -9.87 27.82 12.95
C VAL A 646 -10.71 29.00 12.40
N ASP A 647 -11.63 29.54 13.19
CA ASP A 647 -12.34 30.80 12.92
C ASP A 647 -11.49 32.00 13.38
#